data_5aff08c2e27fed4d9829d684ca2633b1
#
_entry.id   5aff08c2e27fed4d9829d684ca2633b1
#
_cell.length_a   1.000
_cell.length_b   1.000
_cell.length_c   1.000
_cell.angle_alpha   90.00
_cell.angle_beta   90.00
_cell.angle_gamma   90.00
#
_symmetry.space_group_name_H-M   'P 1'
#
loop_
_entity.id
_entity.type
_entity.pdbx_description
1 polymer ?
#
loop_
_entity_poly.entity_id
_entity_poly.type
_entity_poly.pdbx_seq_one_letter_code
_entity_poly.pdbx_strand_id
1 'polypeptide(L)'
;MAQNPLRELNKLGQSVWQDYIRRDELLSGEFQRLIDNDGVSGITSNPSIFEKAVTAGTDYDDGIRKYVGQGLQGPKLFEKLAVEDIQKACDLLRPTYDVTKGKDGFVSIEVSPKLARDTQASIEEARRLWSSVNRPNLLVKIPGTKEGLPAIQQCLTEGININITLLFAVERYVEVAEAYIAALEKRAKEGKPIDRIASVASFFVSRIDTLLDKQLSGKLANAKSPEEKAKIQGLMGKAAIASAKAAYHEYKRLFLSPRFKALEKKGARVQRVLWASTSTKNPQYRDTIYVDTLIGPDTVNTLPPATLVAFRDHGKVKLTLEEGTDEARKMLASLAEVGVDLPAATRQLEDEGIVAFDVAYDKLLKGLKEKREKIMAGSVDRSSASLGGVQAAHDAALAKLDQENFSKRLAERDPSLWKQETEHQKIIKNALGWLTVPDATLQQLNDLQAFVEEVRKEGYKHAVVLGMGGSSLCPDVCRETFEPQPGYLALEVLDSTVPASIAILEKSLDLDKTLFLVSSKSGGTTETLSFYKYFRDRLNKLVGDSAGRNFVAITDPGTSLEKLASEQEFRKIFHGVPDIGGRYSALSNFGMVPAALAGIDVRGLLEQAQRVALACGSRTQAKENPGLNLGAILAEAAHAGRDKATFFLSPGIRTFGDWVEQLIAESTGKEGKGILPVVGETIGGPEVYGNDRLFVHIQLESEVRERIDPKLEALKSAGHPMVSFTLPDKIALGQEFYRWEVATATAGSLLGIDAFDQPNVQESKDNTNRLLGEFRSKGNLPEDEPVISAGDVKLYCDAATRANLEKLGKELGGNGNMLETCLAGFLHQARPGDYVALMAYLEPATSYKAMLRAVRMQIRDALRVATTLGFGPRFLHSTGQFHKGGPDSGLFIQITCDDAQDLPVPGEPYTFSVLKRAQALGDLQSLQARHRRVVRIHLGEKVKSGLDELLKAVETAVGKTRGAAA
;
A
#
# COMPACT_ATOMS: atom_id res chain seq x y z
N MET A 1 -3.39 -4.72 59.24
CA MET A 1 -2.85 -4.92 57.90
C MET A 1 -1.34 -4.84 57.99
N ALA A 2 -0.59 -5.76 57.40
CA ALA A 2 0.88 -5.67 57.35
C ALA A 2 1.27 -4.36 56.64
N GLN A 3 2.27 -3.68 57.18
CA GLN A 3 2.74 -2.41 56.64
C GLN A 3 3.35 -2.65 55.25
N ASN A 4 2.87 -1.96 54.17
CA ASN A 4 3.38 -2.16 52.83
C ASN A 4 4.80 -1.59 52.71
N PRO A 5 5.84 -2.41 52.45
CA PRO A 5 7.24 -1.97 52.41
C PRO A 5 7.49 -0.86 51.40
N LEU A 6 6.79 -0.82 50.24
CA LEU A 6 6.93 0.22 49.24
C LEU A 6 6.48 1.59 49.76
N ARG A 7 5.41 1.65 50.56
CA ARG A 7 4.95 2.90 51.16
C ARG A 7 5.90 3.40 52.24
N GLU A 8 6.56 2.46 52.98
CA GLU A 8 7.54 2.82 53.97
C GLU A 8 8.79 3.47 53.34
N LEU A 9 9.19 3.08 52.10
CA LEU A 9 10.26 3.78 51.36
C LEU A 9 9.95 5.26 51.19
N ASN A 10 8.73 5.58 50.79
CA ASN A 10 8.30 6.98 50.60
C ASN A 10 8.40 7.79 51.92
N LYS A 11 8.13 7.16 53.08
CA LYS A 11 8.29 7.82 54.40
C LYS A 11 9.75 8.08 54.76
N LEU A 12 10.66 7.25 54.26
CA LEU A 12 12.10 7.44 54.42
C LEU A 12 12.71 8.40 53.38
N GLY A 13 11.89 9.00 52.53
CA GLY A 13 12.28 10.00 51.54
C GLY A 13 12.82 9.42 50.22
N GLN A 14 12.64 8.11 49.99
CA GLN A 14 12.93 7.50 48.69
C GLN A 14 11.64 7.27 47.93
N SER A 15 11.52 7.86 46.73
CA SER A 15 10.36 7.68 45.81
C SER A 15 10.43 6.34 45.09
N VAL A 16 9.28 5.70 44.96
CA VAL A 16 9.10 4.44 44.23
C VAL A 16 8.53 4.76 42.87
N TRP A 17 9.33 4.52 41.82
CA TRP A 17 8.86 4.62 40.45
C TRP A 17 8.78 3.24 39.81
N GLN A 18 7.92 3.07 38.78
CA GLN A 18 7.81 1.84 38.00
C GLN A 18 8.69 1.94 36.75
N ASP A 19 9.56 0.95 36.54
CA ASP A 19 10.35 0.80 35.31
C ASP A 19 9.59 -0.07 34.28
N TYR A 20 8.41 0.41 33.93
CA TYR A 20 7.51 -0.25 32.97
C TYR A 20 6.40 0.70 32.55
N ILE A 21 5.95 0.59 31.29
CA ILE A 21 4.76 1.27 30.76
C ILE A 21 4.09 0.36 29.72
N ARG A 22 2.79 0.21 29.84
CA ARG A 22 1.96 -0.51 28.88
C ARG A 22 0.58 0.11 28.82
N ARG A 23 0.04 0.25 27.61
CA ARG A 23 -1.27 0.89 27.36
C ARG A 23 -2.39 0.25 28.17
N ASP A 24 -2.43 -1.08 28.23
CA ASP A 24 -3.43 -1.82 29.00
C ASP A 24 -3.42 -1.48 30.50
N GLU A 25 -2.25 -1.44 31.17
CA GLU A 25 -2.15 -1.04 32.59
C GLU A 25 -2.68 0.37 32.84
N LEU A 26 -2.43 1.30 31.90
CA LEU A 26 -2.89 2.70 32.01
C LEU A 26 -4.40 2.85 31.85
N LEU A 27 -5.04 1.95 31.08
CA LEU A 27 -6.46 2.02 30.76
C LEU A 27 -7.32 1.14 31.65
N SER A 28 -6.81 0.00 32.14
CA SER A 28 -7.53 -0.94 33.00
C SER A 28 -7.70 -0.48 34.44
N GLY A 29 -6.96 0.57 34.85
CA GLY A 29 -6.90 1.04 36.23
C GLY A 29 -5.88 0.28 37.10
N GLU A 30 -5.08 -0.62 36.54
CA GLU A 30 -4.03 -1.34 37.28
C GLU A 30 -2.94 -0.40 37.77
N PHE A 31 -2.48 0.53 36.91
CA PHE A 31 -1.51 1.52 37.34
C PHE A 31 -2.07 2.47 38.41
N GLN A 32 -3.35 2.85 38.35
CA GLN A 32 -3.98 3.64 39.42
C GLN A 32 -3.95 2.88 40.74
N ARG A 33 -4.16 1.56 40.74
CA ARG A 33 -4.03 0.74 41.94
C ARG A 33 -2.62 0.73 42.52
N LEU A 34 -1.58 0.74 41.68
CA LEU A 34 -0.19 0.84 42.16
C LEU A 34 0.09 2.20 42.82
N ILE A 35 -0.48 3.28 42.31
CA ILE A 35 -0.40 4.62 42.94
C ILE A 35 -1.10 4.58 44.29
N ASP A 36 -2.33 4.10 44.35
CA ASP A 36 -3.17 4.16 45.52
C ASP A 36 -2.75 3.18 46.65
N ASN A 37 -2.32 1.98 46.28
CA ASN A 37 -2.04 0.91 47.26
C ASN A 37 -0.55 0.77 47.60
N ASP A 38 0.34 0.96 46.62
CA ASP A 38 1.78 0.74 46.75
C ASP A 38 2.58 2.04 46.86
N GLY A 39 1.93 3.19 46.60
CA GLY A 39 2.58 4.49 46.67
C GLY A 39 3.56 4.75 45.51
N VAL A 40 3.33 4.13 44.37
CA VAL A 40 4.10 4.40 43.16
C VAL A 40 3.86 5.85 42.71
N SER A 41 4.95 6.59 42.58
CA SER A 41 4.91 8.04 42.35
C SER A 41 5.59 8.50 41.08
N GLY A 42 5.92 7.58 40.15
CA GLY A 42 6.50 7.90 38.85
C GLY A 42 6.66 6.71 37.93
N ILE A 43 6.96 6.99 36.65
CA ILE A 43 7.22 6.01 35.60
C ILE A 43 8.49 6.35 34.85
N THR A 44 9.31 5.32 34.58
CA THR A 44 10.37 5.37 33.58
C THR A 44 10.03 4.48 32.36
N SER A 45 10.39 4.93 31.18
CA SER A 45 10.26 4.16 29.93
C SER A 45 11.61 4.09 29.22
N ASN A 46 11.74 3.13 28.32
CA ASN A 46 12.91 2.96 27.45
C ASN A 46 12.50 2.14 26.20
N PRO A 47 13.34 2.08 25.12
CA PRO A 47 13.00 1.36 23.91
C PRO A 47 12.66 -0.12 24.14
N SER A 48 13.32 -0.81 25.07
CA SER A 48 13.07 -2.23 25.34
C SER A 48 11.71 -2.47 26.02
N ILE A 49 11.23 -1.52 26.80
CA ILE A 49 9.90 -1.57 27.43
C ILE A 49 8.83 -1.42 26.33
N PHE A 50 8.96 -0.40 25.49
CA PHE A 50 8.02 -0.18 24.39
C PHE A 50 8.05 -1.30 23.33
N GLU A 51 9.22 -1.88 23.04
CA GLU A 51 9.32 -3.03 22.14
C GLU A 51 8.42 -4.17 22.61
N LYS A 52 8.54 -4.56 23.87
CA LYS A 52 7.72 -5.62 24.47
C LYS A 52 6.23 -5.23 24.53
N ALA A 53 5.92 -3.99 24.90
CA ALA A 53 4.55 -3.52 25.02
C ALA A 53 3.82 -3.49 23.67
N VAL A 54 4.45 -2.96 22.62
CA VAL A 54 3.85 -2.79 21.30
C VAL A 54 3.74 -4.11 20.53
N THR A 55 4.72 -5.00 20.67
CA THR A 55 4.74 -6.29 19.93
C THR A 55 3.89 -7.37 20.58
N ALA A 56 3.66 -7.31 21.89
CA ALA A 56 2.84 -8.28 22.61
C ALA A 56 1.36 -7.83 22.66
N GLY A 57 0.43 -8.75 22.41
CA GLY A 57 -1.01 -8.50 22.52
C GLY A 57 -1.60 -7.60 21.44
N THR A 58 -2.80 -7.05 21.70
CA THR A 58 -3.60 -6.25 20.76
C THR A 58 -3.82 -4.80 21.23
N ASP A 59 -3.24 -4.40 22.33
CA ASP A 59 -3.48 -3.12 23.01
C ASP A 59 -3.19 -1.89 22.15
N TYR A 60 -2.33 -2.04 21.14
CA TYR A 60 -1.93 -0.97 20.23
C TYR A 60 -2.61 -1.03 18.86
N ASP A 61 -3.40 -2.08 18.58
CA ASP A 61 -3.96 -2.30 17.22
C ASP A 61 -4.84 -1.16 16.73
N ASP A 62 -5.72 -0.65 17.58
CA ASP A 62 -6.60 0.48 17.24
C ASP A 62 -5.81 1.78 17.04
N GLY A 63 -4.80 2.02 17.86
CA GLY A 63 -3.89 3.14 17.71
C GLY A 63 -3.10 3.05 16.39
N ILE A 64 -2.62 1.86 16.04
CA ILE A 64 -1.94 1.61 14.77
C ILE A 64 -2.89 1.85 13.60
N ARG A 65 -4.11 1.29 13.61
CA ARG A 65 -5.13 1.53 12.55
C ARG A 65 -5.41 3.03 12.37
N LYS A 66 -5.65 3.74 13.49
CA LYS A 66 -5.94 5.18 13.50
C LYS A 66 -4.82 5.99 12.84
N TYR A 67 -3.57 5.76 13.22
CA TYR A 67 -2.44 6.58 12.75
C TYR A 67 -1.89 6.17 11.39
N VAL A 68 -2.00 4.91 11.04
CA VAL A 68 -1.73 4.45 9.67
C VAL A 68 -2.75 5.06 8.69
N GLY A 69 -4.03 5.16 9.08
CA GLY A 69 -5.03 5.90 8.30
C GLY A 69 -4.73 7.41 8.12
N GLN A 70 -3.81 7.97 8.92
CA GLN A 70 -3.29 9.34 8.78
C GLN A 70 -1.93 9.39 8.04
N GLY A 71 -1.50 8.30 7.42
CA GLY A 71 -0.23 8.20 6.68
C GLY A 71 1.03 8.07 7.54
N LEU A 72 0.91 7.83 8.87
CA LEU A 72 2.06 7.71 9.75
C LEU A 72 2.69 6.32 9.69
N GLN A 73 4.02 6.25 9.64
CA GLN A 73 4.79 5.02 9.63
C GLN A 73 6.15 5.17 10.32
N GLY A 74 6.79 4.03 10.62
CA GLY A 74 8.12 3.97 11.22
C GLY A 74 8.25 4.79 12.52
N PRO A 75 9.32 5.59 12.68
CA PRO A 75 9.55 6.38 13.90
C PRO A 75 8.41 7.32 14.26
N LYS A 76 7.75 7.95 13.26
CA LYS A 76 6.63 8.88 13.49
C LYS A 76 5.40 8.18 14.05
N LEU A 77 5.11 6.95 13.58
CA LEU A 77 4.03 6.13 14.12
C LEU A 77 4.33 5.72 15.56
N PHE A 78 5.55 5.23 15.85
CA PHE A 78 5.96 4.89 17.19
C PHE A 78 5.84 6.07 18.15
N GLU A 79 6.40 7.22 17.77
CA GLU A 79 6.36 8.42 18.61
C GLU A 79 4.93 8.83 18.96
N LYS A 80 4.02 8.78 18.00
CA LYS A 80 2.62 9.14 18.25
C LYS A 80 1.96 8.23 19.26
N LEU A 81 2.22 6.91 19.16
CA LEU A 81 1.72 5.93 20.12
C LEU A 81 2.33 6.13 21.52
N ALA A 82 3.65 6.36 21.58
CA ALA A 82 4.37 6.58 22.85
C ALA A 82 3.91 7.88 23.53
N VAL A 83 3.75 8.98 22.78
CA VAL A 83 3.26 10.27 23.31
C VAL A 83 1.88 10.12 23.96
N GLU A 84 0.94 9.38 23.34
CA GLU A 84 -0.38 9.12 23.94
C GLU A 84 -0.28 8.40 25.29
N ASP A 85 0.55 7.36 25.37
CA ASP A 85 0.73 6.60 26.62
C ASP A 85 1.41 7.44 27.71
N ILE A 86 2.42 8.23 27.33
CA ILE A 86 3.10 9.17 28.26
C ILE A 86 2.14 10.26 28.74
N GLN A 87 1.30 10.82 27.85
CA GLN A 87 0.27 11.79 28.25
C GLN A 87 -0.69 11.18 29.28
N LYS A 88 -1.19 9.96 29.02
CA LYS A 88 -2.08 9.25 29.94
C LYS A 88 -1.42 8.98 31.29
N ALA A 89 -0.17 8.51 31.28
CA ALA A 89 0.58 8.28 32.52
C ALA A 89 0.81 9.60 33.30
N CYS A 90 1.14 10.68 32.61
CA CYS A 90 1.25 12.01 33.20
C CYS A 90 -0.06 12.45 33.86
N ASP A 91 -1.19 12.22 33.21
CA ASP A 91 -2.51 12.61 33.71
C ASP A 91 -2.88 11.77 34.95
N LEU A 92 -2.57 10.46 35.01
CA LEU A 92 -2.78 9.62 36.18
C LEU A 92 -1.90 10.03 37.36
N LEU A 93 -0.66 10.45 37.13
CA LEU A 93 0.27 10.93 38.16
C LEU A 93 0.13 12.43 38.49
N ARG A 94 -0.74 13.15 37.78
CA ARG A 94 -0.94 14.60 38.00
C ARG A 94 -1.37 14.93 39.44
N PRO A 95 -2.27 14.21 40.08
CA PRO A 95 -2.61 14.45 41.49
C PRO A 95 -1.40 14.32 42.42
N THR A 96 -0.54 13.32 42.21
CA THR A 96 0.71 13.17 42.97
C THR A 96 1.66 14.34 42.78
N TYR A 97 1.81 14.80 41.51
CA TYR A 97 2.64 15.95 41.18
C TYR A 97 2.14 17.22 41.86
N ASP A 98 0.82 17.47 41.86
CA ASP A 98 0.24 18.68 42.42
C ASP A 98 0.30 18.67 43.97
N VAL A 99 -0.01 17.55 44.62
CA VAL A 99 0.06 17.40 46.10
C VAL A 99 1.50 17.52 46.60
N THR A 100 2.47 16.95 45.87
CA THR A 100 3.90 17.08 46.21
C THR A 100 4.49 18.42 45.75
N LYS A 101 3.66 19.33 45.21
CA LYS A 101 4.06 20.61 44.66
C LYS A 101 5.12 20.46 43.56
N GLY A 102 5.14 19.35 42.84
CA GLY A 102 6.09 19.02 41.79
C GLY A 102 7.42 18.44 42.29
N LYS A 103 7.44 17.90 43.48
CA LYS A 103 8.61 17.14 43.97
C LYS A 103 8.61 15.72 43.38
N ASP A 104 7.42 15.17 43.11
CA ASP A 104 7.24 13.82 42.56
C ASP A 104 6.06 13.78 41.57
N GLY A 105 5.65 12.62 41.08
CA GLY A 105 4.57 12.48 40.13
C GLY A 105 5.04 12.57 38.66
N PHE A 106 6.29 12.18 38.37
CA PHE A 106 6.91 12.34 37.06
C PHE A 106 6.79 11.12 36.16
N VAL A 107 6.76 11.37 34.84
CA VAL A 107 6.83 10.37 33.80
C VAL A 107 7.96 10.71 32.84
N SER A 108 8.74 9.72 32.39
CA SER A 108 9.86 9.95 31.49
C SER A 108 9.58 9.41 30.10
N ILE A 109 9.90 10.22 29.05
CA ILE A 109 10.01 9.80 27.65
C ILE A 109 11.44 9.97 27.18
N GLU A 110 11.99 9.04 26.42
CA GLU A 110 13.40 9.05 26.00
C GLU A 110 13.53 9.58 24.57
N VAL A 111 14.55 10.42 24.29
CA VAL A 111 14.95 10.77 22.94
C VAL A 111 15.45 9.51 22.20
N SER A 112 15.45 9.53 20.87
CA SER A 112 15.96 8.40 20.08
C SER A 112 17.40 8.04 20.53
N PRO A 113 17.67 6.76 20.83
CA PRO A 113 19.02 6.34 21.23
C PRO A 113 20.07 6.62 20.16
N LYS A 114 19.66 6.72 18.89
CA LYS A 114 20.54 7.09 17.78
C LYS A 114 21.16 8.48 17.92
N LEU A 115 20.65 9.31 18.80
CA LEU A 115 21.11 10.68 19.08
C LEU A 115 22.06 10.78 20.27
N ALA A 116 22.39 9.66 20.93
CA ALA A 116 23.19 9.64 22.17
C ALA A 116 24.56 10.37 22.05
N ARG A 117 25.07 10.54 20.85
CA ARG A 117 26.36 11.23 20.55
C ARG A 117 26.18 12.48 19.68
N ASP A 118 24.96 13.00 19.53
CA ASP A 118 24.65 14.21 18.80
C ASP A 118 23.94 15.23 19.70
N THR A 119 24.68 16.23 20.12
CA THR A 119 24.18 17.29 21.01
C THR A 119 23.03 18.06 20.43
N GLN A 120 23.17 18.54 19.18
CA GLN A 120 22.16 19.41 18.58
C GLN A 120 20.87 18.67 18.27
N ALA A 121 20.96 17.48 17.70
CA ALA A 121 19.80 16.66 17.43
C ALA A 121 19.07 16.23 18.71
N SER A 122 19.80 15.94 19.80
CA SER A 122 19.22 15.66 21.12
C SER A 122 18.42 16.85 21.67
N ILE A 123 18.92 18.09 21.51
CA ILE A 123 18.20 19.31 21.92
C ILE A 123 16.91 19.46 21.12
N GLU A 124 16.98 19.33 19.81
CA GLU A 124 15.83 19.49 18.92
C GLU A 124 14.75 18.45 19.20
N GLU A 125 15.12 17.20 19.39
CA GLU A 125 14.19 16.15 19.75
C GLU A 125 13.59 16.34 21.14
N ALA A 126 14.37 16.75 22.12
CA ALA A 126 13.88 17.04 23.46
C ALA A 126 12.83 18.16 23.45
N ARG A 127 13.06 19.24 22.72
CA ARG A 127 12.08 20.33 22.54
C ARG A 127 10.80 19.83 21.91
N ARG A 128 10.91 19.00 20.89
CA ARG A 128 9.79 18.43 20.16
C ARG A 128 8.95 17.50 21.04
N LEU A 129 9.58 16.60 21.76
CA LEU A 129 8.91 15.67 22.70
C LEU A 129 8.24 16.42 23.85
N TRP A 130 8.92 17.42 24.43
CA TRP A 130 8.37 18.28 25.47
C TRP A 130 7.09 18.99 25.02
N SER A 131 7.12 19.59 23.83
CA SER A 131 5.94 20.24 23.23
C SER A 131 4.84 19.24 22.90
N SER A 132 5.18 18.08 22.35
CA SER A 132 4.20 17.06 21.92
C SER A 132 3.44 16.45 23.09
N VAL A 133 4.12 16.17 24.21
CA VAL A 133 3.48 15.64 25.42
C VAL A 133 2.71 16.74 26.14
N ASN A 134 3.26 17.94 26.25
CA ASN A 134 2.65 19.12 26.86
C ASN A 134 2.05 18.83 28.27
N ARG A 135 2.87 18.28 29.17
CA ARG A 135 2.50 18.03 30.56
C ARG A 135 3.61 18.53 31.50
N PRO A 136 3.28 19.22 32.63
CA PRO A 136 4.29 19.80 33.51
C PRO A 136 5.10 18.77 34.30
N ASN A 137 4.59 17.55 34.44
CA ASN A 137 5.22 16.43 35.12
C ASN A 137 5.92 15.45 34.14
N LEU A 138 6.25 15.92 32.95
CA LEU A 138 7.12 15.21 32.03
C LEU A 138 8.59 15.41 32.41
N LEU A 139 9.41 14.40 32.20
CA LEU A 139 10.87 14.44 32.11
C LEU A 139 11.28 13.91 30.74
N VAL A 140 12.03 14.69 29.98
CA VAL A 140 12.64 14.15 28.76
C VAL A 140 13.94 13.43 29.13
N LYS A 141 14.10 12.19 28.69
CA LYS A 141 15.23 11.35 29.07
C LYS A 141 16.34 11.46 28.03
N ILE A 142 17.52 11.91 28.47
CA ILE A 142 18.70 12.13 27.63
C ILE A 142 19.89 11.34 28.20
N PRO A 143 20.67 10.60 27.35
CA PRO A 143 21.88 9.93 27.81
C PRO A 143 22.93 10.89 28.39
N GLY A 144 23.55 10.51 29.53
CA GLY A 144 24.61 11.28 30.17
C GLY A 144 25.98 11.10 29.53
N THR A 145 26.04 11.02 28.21
CA THR A 145 27.27 10.95 27.42
C THR A 145 27.99 12.30 27.45
N LYS A 146 29.26 12.33 27.00
CA LYS A 146 30.01 13.58 26.88
C LYS A 146 29.30 14.60 25.98
N GLU A 147 28.71 14.12 24.88
CA GLU A 147 27.94 14.91 23.94
C GLU A 147 26.54 15.27 24.47
N GLY A 148 25.99 14.44 25.37
CA GLY A 148 24.70 14.69 26.04
C GLY A 148 24.78 15.82 27.08
N LEU A 149 25.91 16.05 27.74
CA LEU A 149 26.06 17.09 28.78
C LEU A 149 25.64 18.49 28.30
N PRO A 150 26.14 19.02 27.17
CA PRO A 150 25.68 20.33 26.67
C PRO A 150 24.20 20.37 26.33
N ALA A 151 23.63 19.25 25.79
CA ALA A 151 22.21 19.14 25.51
C ALA A 151 21.35 19.21 26.78
N ILE A 152 21.74 18.48 27.81
CA ILE A 152 21.10 18.47 29.14
C ILE A 152 21.09 19.89 29.72
N GLN A 153 22.26 20.56 29.77
CA GLN A 153 22.37 21.90 30.30
C GLN A 153 21.51 22.92 29.52
N GLN A 154 21.51 22.84 28.20
CA GLN A 154 20.72 23.73 27.36
C GLN A 154 19.21 23.53 27.55
N CYS A 155 18.74 22.27 27.54
CA CYS A 155 17.33 21.96 27.73
C CYS A 155 16.83 22.42 29.13
N LEU A 156 17.59 22.15 30.18
CA LEU A 156 17.28 22.64 31.54
C LEU A 156 17.25 24.19 31.61
N THR A 157 18.18 24.86 30.92
CA THR A 157 18.20 26.33 30.80
C THR A 157 16.93 26.84 30.11
N GLU A 158 16.39 26.11 29.15
CA GLU A 158 15.13 26.46 28.46
C GLU A 158 13.87 26.16 29.28
N GLY A 159 13.98 25.34 30.33
CA GLY A 159 12.86 25.00 31.20
C GLY A 159 12.28 23.63 30.95
N ILE A 160 12.97 22.79 30.19
CA ILE A 160 12.60 21.39 29.94
C ILE A 160 13.15 20.55 31.09
N ASN A 161 12.29 19.76 31.76
CA ASN A 161 12.72 18.84 32.81
C ASN A 161 13.42 17.63 32.20
N ILE A 162 14.53 17.18 32.80
CA ILE A 162 15.40 16.15 32.23
C ILE A 162 15.60 14.98 33.19
N ASN A 163 15.45 13.76 32.68
CA ASN A 163 15.96 12.53 33.28
C ASN A 163 17.27 12.15 32.57
N ILE A 164 18.39 12.22 33.28
CA ILE A 164 19.68 11.86 32.71
C ILE A 164 19.86 10.34 32.86
N THR A 165 20.12 9.61 31.77
CA THR A 165 20.24 8.15 31.76
C THR A 165 21.65 7.66 31.40
N LEU A 166 21.89 6.35 31.57
CA LEU A 166 23.15 5.65 31.28
C LEU A 166 24.33 6.19 32.09
N LEU A 167 24.08 6.52 33.37
CA LEU A 167 25.15 6.88 34.28
C LEU A 167 25.69 5.65 34.98
N PHE A 168 26.99 5.39 34.85
CA PHE A 168 27.71 4.28 35.49
C PHE A 168 28.90 4.75 36.33
N ALA A 169 29.51 5.89 35.94
CA ALA A 169 30.66 6.47 36.62
C ALA A 169 30.22 7.55 37.61
N VAL A 170 30.85 7.59 38.77
CA VAL A 170 30.63 8.65 39.79
C VAL A 170 31.07 10.02 39.27
N GLU A 171 32.16 10.07 38.55
CA GLU A 171 32.66 11.31 37.90
C GLU A 171 31.66 11.86 36.88
N ARG A 172 31.04 11.00 36.08
CA ARG A 172 29.98 11.40 35.11
C ARG A 172 28.74 11.92 35.86
N TYR A 173 28.39 11.31 36.98
CA TYR A 173 27.32 11.81 37.86
C TYR A 173 27.62 13.24 38.33
N VAL A 174 28.86 13.53 38.73
CA VAL A 174 29.29 14.87 39.16
C VAL A 174 29.13 15.86 37.98
N GLU A 175 29.57 15.52 36.78
CA GLU A 175 29.46 16.37 35.61
C GLU A 175 27.97 16.72 35.26
N VAL A 176 27.05 15.76 35.31
CA VAL A 176 25.64 16.02 35.07
C VAL A 176 24.99 16.84 36.17
N ALA A 177 25.37 16.65 37.43
CA ALA A 177 24.92 17.46 38.56
C ALA A 177 25.40 18.92 38.46
N GLU A 178 26.65 19.15 38.04
CA GLU A 178 27.20 20.48 37.76
C GLU A 178 26.46 21.13 36.56
N ALA A 179 26.15 20.40 35.49
CA ALA A 179 25.37 20.91 34.38
C ALA A 179 23.96 21.36 34.80
N TYR A 180 23.32 20.62 35.72
CA TYR A 180 22.03 21.01 36.30
C TYR A 180 22.15 22.29 37.11
N ILE A 181 23.13 22.40 38.02
CA ILE A 181 23.38 23.58 38.86
C ILE A 181 23.67 24.80 37.97
N ALA A 182 24.54 24.65 36.95
CA ALA A 182 24.87 25.71 36.00
C ALA A 182 23.66 26.19 35.20
N ALA A 183 22.76 25.31 34.81
CA ALA A 183 21.52 25.67 34.12
C ALA A 183 20.60 26.51 35.04
N LEU A 184 20.47 26.13 36.31
CA LEU A 184 19.68 26.88 37.26
C LEU A 184 20.29 28.25 37.58
N GLU A 185 21.61 28.36 37.71
CA GLU A 185 22.34 29.61 37.87
C GLU A 185 22.09 30.55 36.70
N LYS A 186 22.16 30.00 35.47
CA LYS A 186 21.88 30.80 34.24
C LYS A 186 20.45 31.31 34.21
N ARG A 187 19.47 30.45 34.51
CA ARG A 187 18.05 30.86 34.61
C ARG A 187 17.83 31.93 35.66
N ALA A 188 18.39 31.73 36.84
CA ALA A 188 18.26 32.70 37.96
C ALA A 188 18.88 34.06 37.62
N LYS A 189 20.01 34.04 36.89
CA LYS A 189 20.64 35.26 36.38
C LYS A 189 19.81 35.99 35.34
N GLU A 190 19.09 35.25 34.51
CA GLU A 190 18.16 35.74 33.46
C GLU A 190 16.77 36.10 34.03
N GLY A 191 16.56 36.04 35.35
CA GLY A 191 15.28 36.33 35.97
C GLY A 191 14.17 35.29 35.71
N LYS A 192 14.51 34.13 35.16
CA LYS A 192 13.57 33.05 34.89
C LYS A 192 13.26 32.22 36.11
N PRO A 193 12.01 31.70 36.30
CA PRO A 193 11.66 30.87 37.43
C PRO A 193 12.45 29.56 37.43
N ILE A 194 12.89 29.12 38.65
CA ILE A 194 13.66 27.88 38.85
C ILE A 194 12.96 26.88 39.81
N ASP A 195 11.81 27.25 40.36
CA ASP A 195 11.05 26.48 41.36
C ASP A 195 10.32 25.26 40.77
N ARG A 196 10.15 25.23 39.42
CA ARG A 196 9.49 24.15 38.70
C ARG A 196 10.44 23.31 37.85
N ILE A 197 11.72 23.62 37.83
CA ILE A 197 12.70 22.84 37.07
C ILE A 197 13.04 21.59 37.87
N ALA A 198 12.81 20.43 37.25
CA ALA A 198 13.06 19.13 37.84
C ALA A 198 14.08 18.33 37.04
N SER A 199 14.92 17.60 37.72
CA SER A 199 15.83 16.65 37.09
C SER A 199 16.06 15.45 38.01
N VAL A 200 16.27 14.28 37.41
CA VAL A 200 16.76 13.07 38.08
C VAL A 200 17.97 12.53 37.30
N ALA A 201 18.90 11.93 38.05
CA ALA A 201 20.11 11.33 37.49
C ALA A 201 20.03 9.80 37.67
N SER A 202 19.74 9.09 36.60
CA SER A 202 19.55 7.62 36.62
C SER A 202 20.90 6.91 36.62
N PHE A 203 21.33 6.56 37.81
CA PHE A 203 22.55 5.79 38.07
C PHE A 203 22.25 4.30 37.97
N PHE A 204 22.90 3.61 37.05
CA PHE A 204 22.68 2.20 36.78
C PHE A 204 23.46 1.31 37.72
N VAL A 205 22.78 0.42 38.43
CA VAL A 205 23.35 -0.35 39.55
C VAL A 205 23.78 -1.75 39.12
N SER A 206 22.86 -2.66 38.86
CA SER A 206 23.18 -4.11 38.71
C SER A 206 24.14 -4.44 37.57
N ARG A 207 24.20 -3.60 36.51
CA ARG A 207 25.11 -3.85 35.39
C ARG A 207 26.58 -3.70 35.75
N ILE A 208 26.89 -2.85 36.74
CA ILE A 208 28.25 -2.70 37.29
C ILE A 208 28.70 -4.03 37.89
N ASP A 209 27.91 -4.63 38.79
CA ASP A 209 28.25 -5.92 39.39
C ASP A 209 28.33 -7.03 38.33
N THR A 210 27.38 -7.05 37.35
CA THR A 210 27.39 -8.05 36.30
C THR A 210 28.70 -8.07 35.49
N LEU A 211 29.24 -6.90 35.12
CA LEU A 211 30.50 -6.79 34.40
C LEU A 211 31.71 -7.09 35.32
N LEU A 212 31.74 -6.48 36.49
CA LEU A 212 32.89 -6.61 37.38
C LEU A 212 32.99 -8.00 37.99
N ASP A 213 31.89 -8.67 38.35
CA ASP A 213 31.88 -10.05 38.85
C ASP A 213 32.38 -11.02 37.79
N LYS A 214 32.08 -10.76 36.50
CA LYS A 214 32.65 -11.54 35.38
C LYS A 214 34.18 -11.37 35.32
N GLN A 215 34.68 -10.14 35.45
CA GLN A 215 36.12 -9.85 35.48
C GLN A 215 36.81 -10.47 36.72
N LEU A 216 36.20 -10.31 37.92
CA LEU A 216 36.69 -10.87 39.17
C LEU A 216 36.70 -12.40 39.14
N SER A 217 35.67 -13.04 38.54
CA SER A 217 35.63 -14.51 38.39
C SER A 217 36.78 -15.02 37.51
N GLY A 218 37.11 -14.32 36.42
CA GLY A 218 38.28 -14.65 35.61
C GLY A 218 39.60 -14.53 36.39
N LYS A 219 39.72 -13.50 37.24
CA LYS A 219 40.91 -13.30 38.08
C LYS A 219 40.93 -14.35 39.22
N LEU A 220 39.83 -14.67 39.82
CA LEU A 220 39.71 -15.69 40.89
C LEU A 220 40.18 -17.07 40.40
N ALA A 221 39.85 -17.43 39.17
CA ALA A 221 40.31 -18.68 38.54
C ALA A 221 41.86 -18.74 38.39
N ASN A 222 42.51 -17.58 38.23
CA ASN A 222 43.93 -17.46 38.05
C ASN A 222 44.73 -17.05 39.32
N ALA A 223 44.06 -16.85 40.42
CA ALA A 223 44.66 -16.42 41.69
C ALA A 223 45.57 -17.50 42.30
N LYS A 224 46.80 -17.09 42.68
CA LYS A 224 47.89 -18.02 43.07
C LYS A 224 47.93 -18.27 44.58
N SER A 225 47.37 -17.41 45.42
CA SER A 225 47.40 -17.59 46.89
C SER A 225 45.99 -17.61 47.50
N PRO A 226 45.80 -18.26 48.67
CA PRO A 226 44.54 -18.21 49.38
C PRO A 226 44.12 -16.78 49.77
N GLU A 227 45.07 -15.91 50.08
CA GLU A 227 44.84 -14.51 50.44
C GLU A 227 44.33 -13.72 49.28
N GLU A 228 44.89 -13.91 48.10
CA GLU A 228 44.43 -13.30 46.87
C GLU A 228 43.01 -13.76 46.49
N LYS A 229 42.75 -15.08 46.63
CA LYS A 229 41.40 -15.62 46.39
C LYS A 229 40.37 -15.00 47.33
N ALA A 230 40.67 -14.96 48.62
CA ALA A 230 39.79 -14.37 49.63
C ALA A 230 39.52 -12.88 49.32
N LYS A 231 40.56 -12.13 48.91
CA LYS A 231 40.45 -10.71 48.56
C LYS A 231 39.50 -10.53 47.36
N ILE A 232 39.70 -11.29 46.27
CA ILE A 232 38.85 -11.21 45.08
C ILE A 232 37.40 -11.61 45.42
N GLN A 233 37.18 -12.71 46.15
CA GLN A 233 35.87 -13.15 46.59
C GLN A 233 35.15 -12.10 47.44
N GLY A 234 35.90 -11.41 48.30
CA GLY A 234 35.39 -10.34 49.15
C GLY A 234 34.90 -9.09 48.38
N LEU A 235 35.25 -8.95 47.11
CA LEU A 235 34.83 -7.84 46.25
C LEU A 235 33.58 -8.13 45.41
N MET A 236 33.26 -9.41 45.17
CA MET A 236 32.14 -9.81 44.33
C MET A 236 30.79 -9.34 44.91
N GLY A 237 29.90 -8.83 44.01
CA GLY A 237 28.55 -8.36 44.35
C GLY A 237 28.50 -7.11 45.20
N LYS A 238 29.57 -6.33 45.27
CA LYS A 238 29.67 -5.14 46.14
C LYS A 238 29.99 -3.85 45.41
N ALA A 239 30.52 -3.94 44.17
CA ALA A 239 31.00 -2.78 43.43
C ALA A 239 29.87 -1.84 43.08
N ALA A 240 28.71 -2.36 42.64
CA ALA A 240 27.57 -1.58 42.28
C ALA A 240 27.01 -0.76 43.47
N ILE A 241 26.84 -1.41 44.61
CA ILE A 241 26.36 -0.77 45.86
C ILE A 241 27.37 0.28 46.31
N ALA A 242 28.66 -0.02 46.25
CA ALA A 242 29.71 0.92 46.62
C ALA A 242 29.77 2.15 45.72
N SER A 243 29.63 1.96 44.38
CA SER A 243 29.56 3.06 43.43
C SER A 243 28.32 3.94 43.66
N ALA A 244 27.14 3.32 43.93
CA ALA A 244 25.92 4.05 44.24
C ALA A 244 26.07 4.90 45.51
N LYS A 245 26.65 4.35 46.56
CA LYS A 245 26.95 5.09 47.83
C LYS A 245 27.93 6.22 47.60
N ALA A 246 28.95 6.03 46.76
CA ALA A 246 29.88 7.08 46.40
C ALA A 246 29.17 8.20 45.60
N ALA A 247 28.30 7.87 44.65
CA ALA A 247 27.50 8.85 43.92
C ALA A 247 26.59 9.66 44.85
N TYR A 248 25.96 9.01 45.83
CA TYR A 248 25.15 9.71 46.84
C TYR A 248 25.98 10.60 47.76
N HIS A 249 27.22 10.23 48.05
CA HIS A 249 28.14 11.13 48.79
C HIS A 249 28.43 12.40 47.98
N GLU A 250 28.68 12.27 46.69
CA GLU A 250 28.87 13.42 45.78
C GLU A 250 27.58 14.26 45.64
N TYR A 251 26.40 13.61 45.62
CA TYR A 251 25.12 14.30 45.72
C TYR A 251 25.08 15.23 46.94
N LYS A 252 25.42 14.76 48.14
CA LYS A 252 25.44 15.56 49.37
C LYS A 252 26.46 16.69 49.26
N ARG A 253 27.67 16.42 48.77
CA ARG A 253 28.71 17.43 48.56
C ARG A 253 28.23 18.59 47.69
N LEU A 254 27.51 18.29 46.61
CA LEU A 254 27.07 19.30 45.63
C LEU A 254 25.80 20.04 46.11
N PHE A 255 24.78 19.32 46.53
CA PHE A 255 23.46 19.88 46.82
C PHE A 255 23.30 20.39 48.24
N LEU A 256 24.20 20.08 49.18
CA LEU A 256 24.29 20.71 50.48
C LEU A 256 25.32 21.84 50.53
N SER A 257 26.00 22.14 49.43
CA SER A 257 26.98 23.21 49.32
C SER A 257 26.37 24.60 49.48
N PRO A 258 27.15 25.61 49.98
CA PRO A 258 26.69 27.01 50.03
C PRO A 258 26.21 27.54 48.64
N ARG A 259 26.85 27.06 47.56
CA ARG A 259 26.50 27.43 46.16
C ARG A 259 25.05 27.00 45.83
N PHE A 260 24.69 25.74 46.09
CA PHE A 260 23.34 25.27 45.79
C PHE A 260 22.31 25.81 46.79
N LYS A 261 22.64 25.98 48.05
CA LYS A 261 21.76 26.58 49.06
C LYS A 261 21.34 28.04 48.72
N ALA A 262 22.16 28.77 47.96
CA ALA A 262 21.80 30.06 47.46
C ALA A 262 20.71 29.97 46.36
N LEU A 263 20.71 28.93 45.54
CA LEU A 263 19.67 28.64 44.56
C LEU A 263 18.37 28.08 45.21
N GLU A 264 18.53 27.22 46.20
CA GLU A 264 17.41 26.67 46.98
C GLU A 264 16.57 27.76 47.64
N LYS A 265 17.20 28.82 48.20
CA LYS A 265 16.53 30.01 48.72
C LYS A 265 15.72 30.76 47.67
N LYS A 266 16.00 30.57 46.38
CA LYS A 266 15.25 31.11 45.23
C LYS A 266 14.23 30.13 44.70
N GLY A 267 14.03 28.96 45.38
CA GLY A 267 13.06 27.92 45.02
C GLY A 267 13.65 26.76 44.24
N ALA A 268 14.94 26.70 43.95
CA ALA A 268 15.55 25.57 43.26
C ALA A 268 15.38 24.27 44.06
N ARG A 269 15.25 23.16 43.32
CA ARG A 269 15.18 21.81 43.87
C ARG A 269 16.45 21.05 43.57
N VAL A 270 16.77 20.05 44.40
CA VAL A 270 17.88 19.15 44.15
C VAL A 270 17.61 18.26 42.92
N GLN A 271 18.66 17.91 42.21
CA GLN A 271 18.58 16.78 41.24
C GLN A 271 18.69 15.48 42.04
N ARG A 272 17.61 14.74 42.12
CA ARG A 272 17.61 13.47 42.88
C ARG A 272 18.39 12.40 42.13
N VAL A 273 19.17 11.61 42.86
CA VAL A 273 19.75 10.40 42.30
C VAL A 273 18.65 9.37 42.16
N LEU A 274 18.58 8.77 40.95
CA LEU A 274 17.63 7.71 40.65
C LEU A 274 18.40 6.39 40.45
N TRP A 275 18.10 5.41 41.28
CA TRP A 275 18.63 4.06 41.13
C TRP A 275 17.91 3.33 40.01
N ALA A 276 18.63 3.07 38.92
CA ALA A 276 18.13 2.39 37.72
C ALA A 276 18.75 0.98 37.62
N SER A 277 18.08 0.08 36.92
CA SER A 277 18.54 -1.31 36.75
C SER A 277 18.73 -2.02 38.08
N THR A 278 17.74 -1.97 38.95
CA THR A 278 17.79 -2.49 40.30
C THR A 278 17.33 -3.95 40.46
N SER A 279 16.97 -4.61 39.34
CA SER A 279 16.73 -6.06 39.34
C SER A 279 18.05 -6.83 39.38
N THR A 280 18.07 -7.89 40.19
CA THR A 280 19.22 -8.78 40.32
C THR A 280 19.39 -9.63 39.08
N LYS A 281 20.62 -9.71 38.54
CA LYS A 281 20.97 -10.52 37.36
C LYS A 281 21.63 -11.85 37.74
N ASN A 282 22.27 -11.89 38.88
CA ASN A 282 22.90 -13.09 39.41
C ASN A 282 21.92 -13.77 40.39
N PRO A 283 21.50 -15.03 40.15
CA PRO A 283 20.55 -15.74 41.03
C PRO A 283 21.11 -16.05 42.43
N GLN A 284 22.41 -15.90 42.64
CA GLN A 284 23.03 -16.07 43.93
C GLN A 284 22.82 -14.86 44.88
N TYR A 285 22.42 -13.72 44.34
CA TYR A 285 22.15 -12.52 45.09
C TYR A 285 20.65 -12.41 45.37
N ARG A 286 20.32 -11.84 46.51
CA ARG A 286 18.94 -11.61 46.93
C ARG A 286 18.27 -10.69 45.88
N ASP A 287 17.06 -11.02 45.51
CA ASP A 287 16.31 -10.33 44.45
C ASP A 287 15.98 -8.87 44.76
N THR A 288 16.02 -8.46 46.07
CA THR A 288 15.81 -7.09 46.55
C THR A 288 17.10 -6.35 46.95
N ILE A 289 18.30 -6.96 46.74
CA ILE A 289 19.56 -6.43 47.28
C ILE A 289 19.84 -4.98 46.90
N TYR A 290 19.61 -4.59 45.64
CA TYR A 290 19.85 -3.23 45.16
C TYR A 290 18.75 -2.22 45.58
N VAL A 291 17.67 -2.69 46.19
CA VAL A 291 16.69 -1.82 46.85
C VAL A 291 17.02 -1.67 48.31
N ASP A 292 17.13 -2.80 49.07
CA ASP A 292 17.35 -2.83 50.49
C ASP A 292 18.60 -2.06 50.94
N THR A 293 19.66 -2.04 50.12
CA THR A 293 20.98 -1.46 50.46
C THR A 293 21.16 -0.01 50.03
N LEU A 294 20.18 0.55 49.29
CA LEU A 294 20.27 1.88 48.71
C LEU A 294 19.09 2.78 49.13
N ILE A 295 18.52 2.58 50.28
CA ILE A 295 17.42 3.37 50.83
C ILE A 295 17.97 4.63 51.50
N GLY A 296 17.57 5.80 50.99
CA GLY A 296 17.97 7.09 51.56
C GLY A 296 17.15 8.26 51.08
N PRO A 297 17.16 9.41 51.80
CA PRO A 297 16.34 10.56 51.44
C PRO A 297 16.79 11.22 50.14
N ASP A 298 15.84 11.91 49.50
CA ASP A 298 16.01 12.59 48.22
C ASP A 298 16.52 11.72 47.07
N THR A 299 16.14 10.43 47.11
CA THR A 299 16.45 9.47 46.05
C THR A 299 15.16 8.94 45.39
N VAL A 300 15.32 8.33 44.24
CA VAL A 300 14.28 7.60 43.54
C VAL A 300 14.77 6.20 43.26
N ASN A 301 13.92 5.19 43.36
CA ASN A 301 14.22 3.85 42.87
C ASN A 301 13.20 3.43 41.84
N THR A 302 13.65 3.17 40.60
CA THR A 302 12.75 2.73 39.52
C THR A 302 12.80 1.20 39.45
N LEU A 303 11.68 0.58 39.80
CA LEU A 303 11.54 -0.85 39.97
C LEU A 303 10.87 -1.52 38.78
N PRO A 304 11.52 -2.51 38.17
CA PRO A 304 10.79 -3.42 37.25
C PRO A 304 9.65 -4.14 37.98
N PRO A 305 8.55 -4.53 37.29
CA PRO A 305 7.39 -5.16 37.94
C PRO A 305 7.71 -6.32 38.87
N ALA A 306 8.60 -7.23 38.47
CA ALA A 306 9.01 -8.36 39.29
C ALA A 306 9.73 -7.91 40.61
N THR A 307 10.61 -6.90 40.54
CA THR A 307 11.32 -6.36 41.71
C THR A 307 10.35 -5.61 42.61
N LEU A 308 9.38 -4.90 42.05
CA LEU A 308 8.33 -4.22 42.81
C LEU A 308 7.49 -5.23 43.61
N VAL A 309 7.09 -6.34 43.00
CA VAL A 309 6.36 -7.44 43.66
C VAL A 309 7.22 -8.08 44.77
N ALA A 310 8.49 -8.40 44.48
CA ALA A 310 9.40 -9.01 45.46
C ALA A 310 9.63 -8.08 46.67
N PHE A 311 9.85 -6.78 46.40
CA PHE A 311 10.07 -5.83 47.48
C PHE A 311 8.81 -5.59 48.33
N ARG A 312 7.63 -5.56 47.73
CA ARG A 312 6.35 -5.49 48.44
C ARG A 312 6.13 -6.68 49.39
N ASP A 313 6.57 -7.89 48.95
CA ASP A 313 6.40 -9.14 49.73
C ASP A 313 7.40 -9.28 50.89
N HIS A 314 8.69 -9.06 50.59
CA HIS A 314 9.75 -9.36 51.56
C HIS A 314 10.89 -8.34 51.67
N GLY A 315 10.71 -7.13 51.17
CA GLY A 315 11.69 -6.03 51.21
C GLY A 315 12.00 -5.60 52.64
N LYS A 316 13.25 -5.22 52.88
CA LYS A 316 13.73 -4.74 54.18
C LYS A 316 13.88 -3.23 54.14
N VAL A 317 13.03 -2.54 54.86
CA VAL A 317 13.00 -1.07 54.90
C VAL A 317 13.79 -0.53 56.07
N LYS A 318 14.94 0.08 55.72
CA LYS A 318 15.83 0.76 56.70
C LYS A 318 16.70 1.75 55.96
N LEU A 319 17.03 2.90 56.53
CA LEU A 319 18.04 3.83 55.98
C LEU A 319 19.40 3.11 55.90
N THR A 320 19.83 2.75 54.68
CA THR A 320 21.04 1.96 54.43
C THR A 320 22.05 2.67 53.54
N LEU A 321 21.62 3.72 52.83
CA LEU A 321 22.42 4.38 51.81
C LEU A 321 23.68 5.07 52.37
N GLU A 322 23.63 5.57 53.62
CA GLU A 322 24.76 6.20 54.29
C GLU A 322 25.54 5.21 55.19
N GLU A 323 25.04 4.01 55.39
CA GLU A 323 25.77 2.99 56.20
C GLU A 323 27.02 2.50 55.42
N GLY A 324 28.16 2.40 56.08
CA GLY A 324 29.36 1.81 55.46
C GLY A 324 29.95 2.59 54.31
N THR A 325 29.89 3.93 54.30
CA THR A 325 30.40 4.80 53.23
C THR A 325 31.90 4.71 53.09
N ASP A 326 32.65 4.59 54.21
CA ASP A 326 34.12 4.48 54.20
C ASP A 326 34.53 3.09 53.69
N GLU A 327 33.80 2.05 54.07
CA GLU A 327 33.98 0.70 53.58
C GLU A 327 33.72 0.62 52.09
N ALA A 328 32.70 1.32 51.59
CA ALA A 328 32.40 1.42 50.15
C ALA A 328 33.55 2.06 49.35
N ARG A 329 34.14 3.16 49.89
CA ARG A 329 35.32 3.80 49.28
C ARG A 329 36.53 2.88 49.24
N LYS A 330 36.83 2.21 50.36
CA LYS A 330 37.92 1.23 50.45
C LYS A 330 37.71 0.07 49.48
N MET A 331 36.47 -0.41 49.36
CA MET A 331 36.11 -1.45 48.42
C MET A 331 36.39 -1.03 46.96
N LEU A 332 35.96 0.18 46.54
CA LEU A 332 36.25 0.68 45.19
C LEU A 332 37.76 0.85 44.94
N ALA A 333 38.53 1.32 45.93
CA ALA A 333 39.98 1.40 45.81
C ALA A 333 40.65 0.02 45.69
N SER A 334 40.13 -0.99 46.37
CA SER A 334 40.65 -2.38 46.35
C SER A 334 40.42 -3.10 45.01
N LEU A 335 39.52 -2.59 44.14
CA LEU A 335 39.36 -3.10 42.78
C LEU A 335 40.64 -2.90 41.97
N ALA A 336 41.28 -1.75 42.05
CA ALA A 336 42.57 -1.47 41.39
C ALA A 336 43.71 -2.38 41.87
N GLU A 337 43.71 -2.71 43.18
CA GLU A 337 44.71 -3.59 43.75
C GLU A 337 44.66 -5.03 43.23
N VAL A 338 43.49 -5.49 42.77
CA VAL A 338 43.31 -6.77 42.10
C VAL A 338 43.29 -6.62 40.58
N GLY A 339 43.70 -5.47 40.05
CA GLY A 339 43.84 -5.19 38.63
C GLY A 339 42.55 -5.05 37.88
N VAL A 340 41.50 -4.54 38.53
CA VAL A 340 40.23 -4.15 37.89
C VAL A 340 40.21 -2.63 37.73
N ASP A 341 40.12 -2.18 36.45
CA ASP A 341 40.03 -0.77 36.10
C ASP A 341 38.55 -0.33 36.08
N LEU A 342 38.07 0.25 37.17
CA LEU A 342 36.69 0.70 37.29
C LEU A 342 36.33 1.81 36.30
N PRO A 343 37.16 2.83 36.05
CA PRO A 343 36.91 3.82 34.98
C PRO A 343 36.78 3.24 33.57
N ALA A 344 37.60 2.25 33.20
CA ALA A 344 37.49 1.56 31.95
C ALA A 344 36.20 0.73 31.89
N ALA A 345 35.85 0.03 32.94
CA ALA A 345 34.62 -0.77 33.04
C ALA A 345 33.36 0.10 32.93
N THR A 346 33.32 1.26 33.57
CA THR A 346 32.16 2.18 33.47
C THR A 346 32.02 2.82 32.10
N ARG A 347 33.13 3.14 31.40
CA ARG A 347 33.08 3.58 29.98
C ARG A 347 32.55 2.48 29.07
N GLN A 348 33.02 1.25 29.24
CA GLN A 348 32.53 0.08 28.51
C GLN A 348 31.01 -0.09 28.70
N LEU A 349 30.50 0.06 29.93
CA LEU A 349 29.06 -0.04 30.20
C LEU A 349 28.25 1.08 29.59
N GLU A 350 28.79 2.31 29.47
CA GLU A 350 28.18 3.43 28.75
C GLU A 350 28.03 3.08 27.27
N ASP A 351 29.10 2.63 26.63
CA ASP A 351 29.10 2.24 25.22
C ASP A 351 28.16 1.05 24.94
N GLU A 352 28.25 0.00 25.73
CA GLU A 352 27.35 -1.17 25.65
C GLU A 352 25.88 -0.79 25.88
N GLY A 353 25.63 0.16 26.77
CA GLY A 353 24.30 0.68 27.08
C GLY A 353 23.67 1.40 25.89
N ILE A 354 24.44 2.23 25.20
CA ILE A 354 23.99 2.93 23.97
C ILE A 354 23.65 1.89 22.89
N VAL A 355 24.56 0.94 22.61
CA VAL A 355 24.32 -0.11 21.60
C VAL A 355 23.10 -0.95 21.95
N ALA A 356 22.91 -1.33 23.22
CA ALA A 356 21.77 -2.11 23.65
C ALA A 356 20.42 -1.37 23.42
N PHE A 357 20.39 -0.06 23.65
CA PHE A 357 19.20 0.77 23.38
C PHE A 357 18.95 0.95 21.91
N ASP A 358 19.98 1.11 21.07
CA ASP A 358 19.88 1.17 19.61
C ASP A 358 19.28 -0.13 19.05
N VAL A 359 19.80 -1.28 19.46
CA VAL A 359 19.29 -2.59 19.03
C VAL A 359 17.83 -2.78 19.46
N ALA A 360 17.47 -2.36 20.68
CA ALA A 360 16.09 -2.45 21.15
C ALA A 360 15.15 -1.54 20.36
N TYR A 361 15.60 -0.35 19.99
CA TYR A 361 14.84 0.58 19.17
C TYR A 361 14.62 0.05 17.74
N ASP A 362 15.64 -0.50 17.11
CA ASP A 362 15.51 -1.11 15.79
C ASP A 362 14.58 -2.34 15.80
N LYS A 363 14.62 -3.15 16.87
CA LYS A 363 13.67 -4.25 17.08
C LYS A 363 12.24 -3.75 17.25
N LEU A 364 12.04 -2.67 18.00
CA LEU A 364 10.74 -2.02 18.18
C LEU A 364 10.16 -1.56 16.84
N LEU A 365 10.94 -0.83 16.04
CA LEU A 365 10.50 -0.35 14.73
C LEU A 365 10.19 -1.49 13.77
N LYS A 366 10.98 -2.56 13.80
CA LYS A 366 10.74 -3.77 13.00
C LYS A 366 9.45 -4.47 13.44
N GLY A 367 9.25 -4.70 14.72
CA GLY A 367 8.04 -5.32 15.27
C GLY A 367 6.78 -4.50 15.00
N LEU A 368 6.88 -3.16 15.12
CA LEU A 368 5.79 -2.26 14.79
C LEU A 368 5.44 -2.32 13.28
N LYS A 369 6.45 -2.41 12.41
CA LYS A 369 6.25 -2.61 10.98
C LYS A 369 5.51 -3.93 10.69
N GLU A 370 5.97 -5.04 11.25
CA GLU A 370 5.35 -6.36 11.07
C GLU A 370 3.91 -6.40 11.59
N LYS A 371 3.66 -5.78 12.75
CA LYS A 371 2.32 -5.68 13.34
C LYS A 371 1.38 -4.81 12.49
N ARG A 372 1.88 -3.69 11.98
CA ARG A 372 1.16 -2.82 11.04
C ARG A 372 0.76 -3.60 9.78
N GLU A 373 1.70 -4.32 9.18
CA GLU A 373 1.46 -5.13 7.97
C GLU A 373 0.35 -6.16 8.23
N LYS A 374 0.40 -6.86 9.37
CA LYS A 374 -0.62 -7.84 9.76
C LYS A 374 -2.01 -7.20 9.98
N ILE A 375 -2.09 -6.07 10.65
CA ILE A 375 -3.34 -5.34 10.90
C ILE A 375 -3.94 -4.85 9.59
N MET A 376 -3.12 -4.34 8.69
CA MET A 376 -3.56 -3.83 7.40
C MET A 376 -4.03 -4.95 6.48
N ALA A 377 -3.37 -6.10 6.46
CA ALA A 377 -3.80 -7.28 5.71
C ALA A 377 -5.23 -7.71 6.10
N GLY A 378 -5.52 -7.85 7.37
CA GLY A 378 -6.85 -8.23 7.87
C GLY A 378 -7.97 -7.22 7.64
N SER A 379 -7.64 -5.95 7.32
CA SER A 379 -8.63 -4.89 7.05
C SER A 379 -8.99 -4.74 5.57
N VAL A 380 -8.20 -5.34 4.67
CA VAL A 380 -8.33 -5.17 3.21
C VAL A 380 -9.19 -6.26 2.59
N ASP A 381 -9.18 -7.47 3.13
CA ASP A 381 -9.88 -8.61 2.54
C ASP A 381 -11.34 -8.70 3.02
N ARG A 382 -12.24 -8.07 2.25
CA ARG A 382 -13.69 -8.24 2.38
C ARG A 382 -14.22 -9.13 1.25
N SER A 383 -13.51 -10.22 0.99
CA SER A 383 -13.89 -11.21 -0.02
C SER A 383 -14.55 -12.43 0.60
N SER A 384 -15.37 -13.10 -0.19
CA SER A 384 -15.89 -14.42 0.11
C SER A 384 -15.90 -15.27 -1.16
N ALA A 385 -15.59 -16.55 -1.04
CA ALA A 385 -15.55 -17.46 -2.17
C ALA A 385 -16.38 -18.72 -1.89
N SER A 386 -17.11 -19.15 -2.91
CA SER A 386 -17.83 -20.43 -2.95
C SER A 386 -17.36 -21.16 -4.21
N LEU A 387 -16.36 -22.03 -4.08
CA LEU A 387 -15.64 -22.57 -5.23
C LEU A 387 -16.16 -23.94 -5.69
N GLY A 388 -17.01 -24.59 -4.91
CA GLY A 388 -17.59 -25.90 -5.27
C GLY A 388 -16.51 -26.90 -5.65
N GLY A 389 -16.62 -27.50 -6.83
CA GLY A 389 -15.66 -28.51 -7.34
C GLY A 389 -14.23 -27.99 -7.58
N VAL A 390 -13.99 -26.67 -7.56
CA VAL A 390 -12.67 -26.06 -7.74
C VAL A 390 -11.91 -25.94 -6.41
N GLN A 391 -12.59 -26.07 -5.25
CA GLN A 391 -12.00 -25.81 -3.94
C GLN A 391 -10.72 -26.61 -3.66
N ALA A 392 -10.71 -27.90 -3.93
CA ALA A 392 -9.54 -28.75 -3.64
C ALA A 392 -8.31 -28.37 -4.49
N ALA A 393 -8.53 -28.02 -5.76
CA ALA A 393 -7.46 -27.56 -6.65
C ALA A 393 -6.91 -26.20 -6.19
N HIS A 394 -7.79 -25.27 -5.82
CA HIS A 394 -7.41 -23.97 -5.25
C HIS A 394 -6.56 -24.12 -3.98
N ASP A 395 -6.98 -24.98 -3.02
CA ASP A 395 -6.22 -25.18 -1.78
C ASP A 395 -4.82 -25.79 -2.07
N ALA A 396 -4.73 -26.68 -3.05
CA ALA A 396 -3.46 -27.23 -3.50
C ALA A 396 -2.57 -26.18 -4.18
N ALA A 397 -3.15 -25.30 -4.99
CA ALA A 397 -2.42 -24.18 -5.61
C ALA A 397 -1.87 -23.20 -4.57
N LEU A 398 -2.65 -22.86 -3.55
CA LEU A 398 -2.17 -22.02 -2.45
C LEU A 398 -0.99 -22.66 -1.70
N ALA A 399 -1.09 -23.96 -1.40
CA ALA A 399 0.00 -24.69 -0.75
C ALA A 399 1.28 -24.72 -1.62
N LYS A 400 1.13 -24.87 -2.94
CA LYS A 400 2.24 -24.79 -3.90
C LYS A 400 2.88 -23.41 -3.92
N LEU A 401 2.09 -22.33 -3.98
CA LEU A 401 2.60 -20.96 -3.95
C LEU A 401 3.41 -20.67 -2.68
N ASP A 402 2.95 -21.16 -1.52
CA ASP A 402 3.69 -21.04 -0.25
C ASP A 402 5.00 -21.87 -0.27
N GLN A 403 4.96 -23.09 -0.76
CA GLN A 403 6.13 -23.96 -0.88
C GLN A 403 7.21 -23.35 -1.80
N GLU A 404 6.81 -22.68 -2.87
CA GLU A 404 7.68 -22.00 -3.82
C GLU A 404 8.12 -20.62 -3.34
N ASN A 405 7.69 -20.17 -2.15
CA ASN A 405 7.91 -18.81 -1.62
C ASN A 405 7.48 -17.70 -2.58
N PHE A 406 6.34 -17.90 -3.24
CA PHE A 406 5.88 -17.02 -4.32
C PHE A 406 5.79 -15.54 -3.90
N SER A 407 5.18 -15.23 -2.75
CA SER A 407 5.07 -13.85 -2.23
C SER A 407 6.44 -13.16 -2.14
N LYS A 408 7.45 -13.87 -1.65
CA LYS A 408 8.81 -13.35 -1.53
C LYS A 408 9.45 -13.11 -2.90
N ARG A 409 9.38 -14.10 -3.77
CA ARG A 409 9.97 -14.06 -5.13
C ARG A 409 9.31 -12.98 -5.99
N LEU A 410 7.98 -12.80 -5.86
CA LEU A 410 7.25 -11.72 -6.53
C LEU A 410 7.74 -10.34 -6.06
N ALA A 411 7.90 -10.15 -4.76
CA ALA A 411 8.43 -8.90 -4.19
C ALA A 411 9.89 -8.64 -4.61
N GLU A 412 10.69 -9.69 -4.82
CA GLU A 412 12.05 -9.64 -5.34
C GLU A 412 12.11 -9.49 -6.87
N ARG A 413 10.94 -9.42 -7.55
CA ARG A 413 10.79 -9.28 -9.00
C ARG A 413 11.47 -10.42 -9.79
N ASP A 414 11.34 -11.66 -9.29
CA ASP A 414 11.92 -12.84 -9.92
C ASP A 414 11.15 -13.25 -11.19
N PRO A 415 11.72 -13.07 -12.39
CA PRO A 415 11.02 -13.36 -13.64
C PRO A 415 10.81 -14.86 -13.88
N SER A 416 11.56 -15.73 -13.19
CA SER A 416 11.44 -17.18 -13.34
C SER A 416 10.16 -17.74 -12.74
N LEU A 417 9.35 -16.91 -12.07
CA LEU A 417 7.99 -17.26 -11.65
C LEU A 417 7.06 -17.61 -12.83
N TRP A 418 7.31 -17.06 -14.02
CA TRP A 418 6.47 -17.25 -15.20
C TRP A 418 7.11 -18.12 -16.27
N LYS A 419 8.34 -17.80 -16.64
CA LYS A 419 9.05 -18.45 -17.73
C LYS A 419 10.51 -18.72 -17.38
N GLN A 420 11.05 -19.80 -17.96
CA GLN A 420 12.47 -20.17 -17.77
C GLN A 420 13.37 -19.64 -18.89
N GLU A 421 12.79 -19.34 -20.06
CA GLU A 421 13.50 -18.85 -21.22
C GLU A 421 14.00 -17.42 -21.02
N THR A 422 15.28 -17.17 -21.33
CA THR A 422 15.97 -15.90 -21.08
C THR A 422 15.29 -14.72 -21.77
N GLU A 423 14.73 -14.92 -22.96
CA GLU A 423 14.05 -13.82 -23.71
C GLU A 423 12.77 -13.37 -23.01
N HIS A 424 11.93 -14.30 -22.52
CA HIS A 424 10.77 -13.98 -21.72
C HIS A 424 11.17 -13.33 -20.39
N GLN A 425 12.21 -13.85 -19.71
CA GLN A 425 12.67 -13.28 -18.45
C GLN A 425 13.13 -11.82 -18.59
N LYS A 426 13.74 -11.44 -19.72
CA LYS A 426 14.09 -10.02 -19.99
C LYS A 426 12.84 -9.13 -20.07
N ILE A 427 11.80 -9.60 -20.78
CA ILE A 427 10.53 -8.88 -20.90
C ILE A 427 9.88 -8.72 -19.52
N ILE A 428 9.74 -9.84 -18.80
CA ILE A 428 9.11 -9.89 -17.47
C ILE A 428 9.83 -8.97 -16.48
N LYS A 429 11.16 -9.02 -16.43
CA LYS A 429 11.97 -8.19 -15.54
C LYS A 429 11.72 -6.68 -15.76
N ASN A 430 11.46 -6.28 -17.00
CA ASN A 430 11.15 -4.90 -17.39
C ASN A 430 9.63 -4.59 -17.34
N ALA A 431 8.84 -5.40 -16.67
CA ALA A 431 7.38 -5.23 -16.59
C ALA A 431 6.82 -5.29 -15.16
N LEU A 432 7.67 -5.36 -14.14
CA LEU A 432 7.28 -5.56 -12.73
C LEU A 432 7.33 -4.27 -11.88
N GLY A 433 7.51 -3.10 -12.48
CA GLY A 433 7.52 -1.81 -11.77
C GLY A 433 6.20 -1.46 -11.08
N TRP A 434 5.09 -2.02 -11.55
CA TRP A 434 3.76 -1.81 -10.95
C TRP A 434 3.69 -2.26 -9.48
N LEU A 435 4.53 -3.18 -9.05
CA LEU A 435 4.60 -3.62 -7.65
C LEU A 435 4.90 -2.47 -6.67
N THR A 436 5.58 -1.43 -7.10
CA THR A 436 5.99 -0.29 -6.26
C THR A 436 5.43 1.04 -6.74
N VAL A 437 4.64 1.05 -7.82
CA VAL A 437 4.11 2.29 -8.41
C VAL A 437 3.23 3.12 -7.48
N PRO A 438 2.41 2.56 -6.57
CA PRO A 438 1.65 3.39 -5.63
C PRO A 438 2.54 4.29 -4.77
N ASP A 439 3.67 3.75 -4.27
CA ASP A 439 4.64 4.52 -3.48
C ASP A 439 5.34 5.60 -4.33
N ALA A 440 5.76 5.24 -5.53
CA ALA A 440 6.44 6.16 -6.44
C ALA A 440 5.54 7.33 -6.87
N THR A 441 4.27 7.05 -7.16
CA THR A 441 3.29 8.07 -7.56
C THR A 441 2.93 8.99 -6.39
N LEU A 442 2.80 8.45 -5.17
CA LEU A 442 2.58 9.27 -3.97
C LEU A 442 3.71 10.27 -3.71
N GLN A 443 4.96 9.92 -4.02
CA GLN A 443 6.09 10.84 -3.87
C GLN A 443 6.00 12.04 -4.82
N GLN A 444 5.37 11.89 -5.99
CA GLN A 444 5.20 12.94 -7.00
C GLN A 444 3.90 13.74 -6.83
N LEU A 445 3.06 13.39 -5.86
CA LEU A 445 1.70 13.92 -5.74
C LEU A 445 1.68 15.44 -5.51
N ASN A 446 2.64 16.02 -4.80
CA ASN A 446 2.70 17.45 -4.57
C ASN A 446 2.94 18.24 -5.86
N ASP A 447 3.80 17.74 -6.75
CA ASP A 447 4.09 18.36 -8.05
C ASP A 447 2.87 18.24 -8.99
N LEU A 448 2.16 17.11 -8.90
CA LEU A 448 0.91 16.91 -9.63
C LEU A 448 -0.18 17.89 -9.14
N GLN A 449 -0.34 18.04 -7.82
CA GLN A 449 -1.30 18.99 -7.25
C GLN A 449 -0.99 20.44 -7.62
N ALA A 450 0.29 20.83 -7.60
CA ALA A 450 0.71 22.17 -8.03
C ALA A 450 0.35 22.43 -9.50
N PHE A 451 0.54 21.45 -10.38
CA PHE A 451 0.15 21.52 -11.78
C PHE A 451 -1.38 21.65 -11.95
N VAL A 452 -2.16 20.86 -11.23
CA VAL A 452 -3.63 20.96 -11.25
C VAL A 452 -4.09 22.37 -10.86
N GLU A 453 -3.52 22.95 -9.80
CA GLU A 453 -3.87 24.30 -9.36
C GLU A 453 -3.46 25.38 -10.37
N GLU A 454 -2.33 25.23 -11.06
CA GLU A 454 -1.91 26.10 -12.17
C GLU A 454 -2.98 26.10 -13.27
N VAL A 455 -3.34 24.91 -13.77
CA VAL A 455 -4.30 24.74 -14.87
C VAL A 455 -5.68 25.31 -14.50
N ARG A 456 -6.14 25.07 -13.27
CA ARG A 456 -7.41 25.62 -12.75
C ARG A 456 -7.42 27.14 -12.70
N LYS A 457 -6.34 27.76 -12.22
CA LYS A 457 -6.20 29.24 -12.16
C LYS A 457 -6.22 29.89 -13.52
N GLU A 458 -5.74 29.21 -14.56
CA GLU A 458 -5.80 29.70 -15.95
C GLU A 458 -7.19 29.51 -16.60
N GLY A 459 -8.11 28.87 -15.89
CA GLY A 459 -9.52 28.76 -16.31
C GLY A 459 -9.79 27.69 -17.34
N TYR A 460 -8.97 26.62 -17.41
CA TYR A 460 -9.27 25.44 -18.20
C TYR A 460 -10.53 24.75 -17.66
N LYS A 461 -11.36 24.22 -18.58
CA LYS A 461 -12.66 23.60 -18.24
C LYS A 461 -12.69 22.10 -18.51
N HIS A 462 -11.97 21.65 -19.54
CA HIS A 462 -11.97 20.27 -19.98
C HIS A 462 -10.56 19.68 -19.97
N ALA A 463 -10.45 18.41 -19.61
CA ALA A 463 -9.28 17.59 -19.80
C ALA A 463 -9.66 16.41 -20.69
N VAL A 464 -9.03 16.27 -21.86
CA VAL A 464 -9.34 15.21 -22.82
C VAL A 464 -8.14 14.28 -22.94
N VAL A 465 -8.33 13.02 -22.56
CA VAL A 465 -7.32 11.98 -22.78
C VAL A 465 -7.40 11.50 -24.23
N LEU A 466 -6.31 11.67 -24.97
CA LEU A 466 -6.10 11.10 -26.30
C LEU A 466 -5.21 9.86 -26.12
N GLY A 467 -5.81 8.68 -26.01
CA GLY A 467 -5.06 7.47 -25.65
C GLY A 467 -5.80 6.19 -26.02
N MET A 468 -5.08 5.05 -25.94
CA MET A 468 -5.64 3.73 -26.23
C MET A 468 -5.26 2.74 -25.12
N GLY A 469 -6.14 1.78 -24.83
CA GLY A 469 -5.90 0.70 -23.88
C GLY A 469 -5.50 1.21 -22.48
N GLY A 470 -4.35 0.80 -21.96
CA GLY A 470 -3.87 1.22 -20.64
C GLY A 470 -3.70 2.74 -20.47
N SER A 471 -3.61 3.50 -21.57
CA SER A 471 -3.54 4.96 -21.54
C SER A 471 -4.92 5.64 -21.46
N SER A 472 -6.03 4.91 -21.66
CA SER A 472 -7.39 5.45 -21.68
C SER A 472 -8.33 4.78 -20.68
N LEU A 473 -8.18 3.47 -20.41
CA LEU A 473 -9.17 2.71 -19.65
C LEU A 473 -9.27 3.12 -18.18
N CYS A 474 -8.15 3.32 -17.48
CA CYS A 474 -8.20 3.79 -16.09
C CYS A 474 -8.78 5.22 -15.99
N PRO A 475 -8.38 6.19 -16.83
CA PRO A 475 -9.06 7.49 -16.93
C PRO A 475 -10.58 7.38 -17.18
N ASP A 476 -11.01 6.47 -18.07
CA ASP A 476 -12.44 6.25 -18.35
C ASP A 476 -13.19 5.66 -17.15
N VAL A 477 -12.58 4.70 -16.44
CA VAL A 477 -13.12 4.20 -15.16
C VAL A 477 -13.25 5.34 -14.14
N CYS A 478 -12.24 6.18 -14.01
CA CYS A 478 -12.27 7.32 -13.11
C CYS A 478 -13.39 8.30 -13.48
N ARG A 479 -13.51 8.68 -14.77
CA ARG A 479 -14.54 9.58 -15.29
C ARG A 479 -15.96 9.08 -15.03
N GLU A 480 -16.22 7.80 -15.24
CA GLU A 480 -17.55 7.20 -15.09
C GLU A 480 -17.89 6.85 -13.63
N THR A 481 -16.89 6.65 -12.78
CA THR A 481 -17.10 6.27 -11.38
C THR A 481 -17.29 7.46 -10.46
N PHE A 482 -16.49 8.51 -10.64
CA PHE A 482 -16.51 9.66 -9.76
C PHE A 482 -17.29 10.82 -10.40
N GLU A 483 -18.08 11.48 -9.57
CA GLU A 483 -18.81 12.65 -10.02
C GLU A 483 -17.87 13.83 -10.28
N PRO A 484 -18.18 14.67 -11.30
CA PRO A 484 -17.39 15.87 -11.55
C PRO A 484 -17.27 16.76 -10.31
N GLN A 485 -16.06 17.12 -9.95
CA GLN A 485 -15.81 17.96 -8.77
C GLN A 485 -15.93 19.45 -9.15
N PRO A 486 -16.68 20.26 -8.37
CA PRO A 486 -16.80 21.69 -8.65
C PRO A 486 -15.45 22.40 -8.71
N GLY A 487 -15.22 23.16 -9.78
CA GLY A 487 -13.98 23.92 -10.00
C GLY A 487 -12.80 23.10 -10.51
N TYR A 488 -12.99 21.82 -10.83
CA TYR A 488 -12.02 21.00 -11.56
C TYR A 488 -12.46 20.80 -13.02
N LEU A 489 -11.58 20.18 -13.81
CA LEU A 489 -11.82 20.00 -15.24
C LEU A 489 -12.79 18.84 -15.47
N ALA A 490 -13.72 18.99 -16.43
CA ALA A 490 -14.51 17.86 -16.91
C ALA A 490 -13.58 16.92 -17.68
N LEU A 491 -13.48 15.67 -17.23
CA LEU A 491 -12.63 14.67 -17.84
C LEU A 491 -13.38 13.95 -18.97
N GLU A 492 -12.76 13.92 -20.15
CA GLU A 492 -13.23 13.18 -21.32
C GLU A 492 -12.15 12.24 -21.84
N VAL A 493 -12.56 11.17 -22.51
CA VAL A 493 -11.65 10.18 -23.06
C VAL A 493 -11.98 9.94 -24.52
N LEU A 494 -10.99 10.05 -25.39
CA LEU A 494 -11.09 9.71 -26.80
C LEU A 494 -10.18 8.51 -27.11
N ASP A 495 -10.79 7.36 -27.35
CA ASP A 495 -10.13 6.11 -27.72
C ASP A 495 -10.84 5.38 -28.87
N SER A 496 -11.52 6.16 -29.72
CA SER A 496 -12.23 5.67 -30.91
C SER A 496 -11.85 6.47 -32.14
N THR A 497 -11.46 5.76 -33.19
CA THR A 497 -11.18 6.36 -34.53
C THR A 497 -12.45 6.55 -35.39
N VAL A 498 -13.61 6.26 -34.83
CA VAL A 498 -14.90 6.51 -35.48
C VAL A 498 -15.10 8.02 -35.63
N PRO A 499 -15.25 8.57 -36.89
CA PRO A 499 -15.34 10.01 -37.08
C PRO A 499 -16.46 10.70 -36.31
N ALA A 500 -17.61 10.03 -36.15
CA ALA A 500 -18.73 10.53 -35.37
C ALA A 500 -18.37 10.77 -33.88
N SER A 501 -17.59 9.87 -33.29
CA SER A 501 -17.15 10.03 -31.89
C SER A 501 -16.26 11.25 -31.71
N ILE A 502 -15.35 11.50 -32.66
CA ILE A 502 -14.45 12.67 -32.66
C ILE A 502 -15.25 13.96 -32.82
N ALA A 503 -16.19 13.99 -33.78
CA ALA A 503 -17.03 15.15 -34.08
C ALA A 503 -17.97 15.49 -32.89
N ILE A 504 -18.54 14.49 -32.24
CA ILE A 504 -19.37 14.68 -31.03
C ILE A 504 -18.54 15.30 -29.91
N LEU A 505 -17.36 14.74 -29.63
CA LEU A 505 -16.46 15.29 -28.63
C LEU A 505 -16.06 16.72 -28.94
N GLU A 506 -15.57 17.01 -30.16
CA GLU A 506 -15.19 18.37 -30.58
C GLU A 506 -16.31 19.39 -30.32
N LYS A 507 -17.55 19.05 -30.65
CA LYS A 507 -18.71 19.93 -30.42
C LYS A 507 -19.06 20.19 -28.98
N SER A 508 -18.64 19.32 -28.07
CA SER A 508 -18.90 19.47 -26.63
C SER A 508 -17.82 20.31 -25.92
N LEU A 509 -16.70 20.62 -26.59
CA LEU A 509 -15.55 21.25 -26.00
C LEU A 509 -15.49 22.77 -26.26
N ASP A 510 -15.02 23.50 -25.30
CA ASP A 510 -14.49 24.86 -25.41
C ASP A 510 -12.98 24.72 -25.69
N LEU A 511 -12.58 24.64 -26.98
CA LEU A 511 -11.26 24.19 -27.40
C LEU A 511 -10.11 24.99 -26.80
N ASP A 512 -10.22 26.33 -26.70
CA ASP A 512 -9.19 27.19 -26.07
C ASP A 512 -9.10 27.01 -24.56
N LYS A 513 -10.14 26.45 -23.93
CA LYS A 513 -10.21 26.09 -22.51
C LYS A 513 -10.09 24.58 -22.26
N THR A 514 -9.60 23.85 -23.25
CA THR A 514 -9.41 22.39 -23.17
C THR A 514 -7.92 22.05 -23.07
N LEU A 515 -7.58 21.16 -22.14
CA LEU A 515 -6.26 20.58 -21.99
C LEU A 515 -6.29 19.16 -22.58
N PHE A 516 -5.53 18.92 -23.63
CA PHE A 516 -5.42 17.61 -24.27
C PHE A 516 -4.24 16.81 -23.69
N LEU A 517 -4.52 15.65 -23.13
CA LEU A 517 -3.54 14.72 -22.57
C LEU A 517 -3.19 13.69 -23.64
N VAL A 518 -2.10 13.92 -24.37
CA VAL A 518 -1.59 12.97 -25.37
C VAL A 518 -0.91 11.83 -24.63
N SER A 519 -1.61 10.70 -24.52
CA SER A 519 -1.25 9.60 -23.63
C SER A 519 -0.85 8.36 -24.43
N SER A 520 0.45 8.08 -24.49
CA SER A 520 0.99 6.90 -25.19
C SER A 520 2.30 6.46 -24.54
N LYS A 521 2.31 5.26 -23.97
CA LYS A 521 3.50 4.71 -23.32
C LYS A 521 4.67 4.56 -24.28
N SER A 522 4.43 3.96 -25.46
CA SER A 522 5.45 3.77 -26.51
C SER A 522 5.75 5.03 -27.31
N GLY A 523 4.92 6.06 -27.19
CA GLY A 523 5.00 7.30 -27.95
C GLY A 523 4.62 7.21 -29.43
N GLY A 524 4.34 6.01 -29.96
CA GLY A 524 4.13 5.75 -31.37
C GLY A 524 2.73 5.23 -31.77
N THR A 525 1.73 5.33 -30.87
CA THR A 525 0.38 4.82 -31.10
C THR A 525 -0.32 5.64 -32.20
N THR A 526 -0.67 4.99 -33.32
CA THR A 526 -1.22 5.66 -34.51
C THR A 526 -2.48 6.45 -34.21
N GLU A 527 -3.41 5.88 -33.48
CA GLU A 527 -4.67 6.51 -33.08
C GLU A 527 -4.41 7.78 -32.26
N THR A 528 -3.60 7.66 -31.19
CA THR A 528 -3.24 8.78 -30.32
C THR A 528 -2.60 9.94 -31.09
N LEU A 529 -1.67 9.63 -31.99
CA LEU A 529 -1.02 10.65 -32.86
C LEU A 529 -1.98 11.25 -33.85
N SER A 530 -2.94 10.47 -34.38
CA SER A 530 -3.99 10.99 -35.31
C SER A 530 -4.93 11.94 -34.58
N PHE A 531 -5.35 11.63 -33.37
CA PHE A 531 -6.14 12.54 -32.51
C PHE A 531 -5.37 13.83 -32.21
N TYR A 532 -4.08 13.71 -31.80
CA TYR A 532 -3.22 14.87 -31.56
C TYR A 532 -3.15 15.77 -32.83
N LYS A 533 -2.86 15.21 -34.00
CA LYS A 533 -2.79 15.97 -35.25
C LYS A 533 -4.10 16.72 -35.52
N TYR A 534 -5.23 16.07 -35.31
CA TYR A 534 -6.55 16.65 -35.50
C TYR A 534 -6.79 17.85 -34.59
N PHE A 535 -6.66 17.69 -33.32
CA PHE A 535 -6.91 18.78 -32.35
C PHE A 535 -5.82 19.85 -32.39
N ARG A 536 -4.59 19.51 -32.73
CA ARG A 536 -3.51 20.49 -32.94
C ARG A 536 -3.83 21.42 -34.13
N ASP A 537 -4.31 20.88 -35.25
CA ASP A 537 -4.74 21.68 -36.42
C ASP A 537 -5.90 22.64 -36.06
N ARG A 538 -6.86 22.15 -35.28
CA ARG A 538 -7.98 22.99 -34.78
C ARG A 538 -7.51 24.12 -33.89
N LEU A 539 -6.63 23.81 -32.91
CA LEU A 539 -6.08 24.82 -32.02
C LEU A 539 -5.14 25.81 -32.71
N ASN A 540 -4.32 25.38 -33.65
CA ASN A 540 -3.48 26.27 -34.43
C ASN A 540 -4.32 27.33 -35.18
N LYS A 541 -5.51 26.95 -35.69
CA LYS A 541 -6.44 27.88 -36.33
C LYS A 541 -7.12 28.83 -35.33
N LEU A 542 -7.24 28.43 -34.07
CA LEU A 542 -7.96 29.19 -33.05
C LEU A 542 -7.02 30.15 -32.28
N VAL A 543 -5.87 29.62 -31.79
CA VAL A 543 -4.96 30.32 -30.87
C VAL A 543 -3.53 30.48 -31.42
N GLY A 544 -3.27 30.06 -32.67
CA GLY A 544 -1.96 30.21 -33.33
C GLY A 544 -0.84 29.46 -32.63
N ASP A 545 0.34 30.07 -32.54
CA ASP A 545 1.57 29.47 -32.02
C ASP A 545 1.46 29.05 -30.56
N SER A 546 0.51 29.60 -29.80
CA SER A 546 0.31 29.26 -28.40
C SER A 546 -0.38 27.90 -28.18
N ALA A 547 -0.82 27.21 -29.22
CA ALA A 547 -1.56 25.98 -29.17
C ALA A 547 -0.83 24.84 -28.41
N GLY A 548 0.50 24.87 -28.30
CA GLY A 548 1.28 23.91 -27.51
C GLY A 548 0.88 23.88 -26.03
N ARG A 549 0.48 25.02 -25.46
CA ARG A 549 0.06 25.14 -24.07
C ARG A 549 -1.21 24.37 -23.71
N ASN A 550 -2.00 24.00 -24.69
CA ASN A 550 -3.21 23.17 -24.53
C ASN A 550 -2.89 21.68 -24.54
N PHE A 551 -1.63 21.29 -24.67
CA PHE A 551 -1.22 19.89 -24.70
C PHE A 551 -0.30 19.53 -23.52
N VAL A 552 -0.51 18.32 -23.03
CA VAL A 552 0.34 17.63 -22.05
C VAL A 552 0.67 16.26 -22.63
N ALA A 553 1.91 15.82 -22.51
CA ALA A 553 2.29 14.46 -22.87
C ALA A 553 2.35 13.57 -21.62
N ILE A 554 1.83 12.34 -21.73
CA ILE A 554 2.05 11.27 -20.74
C ILE A 554 2.68 10.12 -21.52
N THR A 555 3.99 9.89 -21.30
CA THR A 555 4.77 8.93 -22.08
C THR A 555 6.00 8.46 -21.32
N ASP A 556 6.60 7.34 -21.75
CA ASP A 556 7.89 6.93 -21.17
C ASP A 556 9.03 7.84 -21.62
N PRO A 557 10.10 7.96 -20.85
CA PRO A 557 11.30 8.69 -21.25
C PRO A 557 11.93 8.12 -22.53
N GLY A 558 12.45 9.01 -23.39
CA GLY A 558 13.14 8.66 -24.64
C GLY A 558 12.24 8.31 -25.81
N THR A 559 10.92 8.47 -25.70
CA THR A 559 9.96 8.16 -26.77
C THR A 559 9.87 9.26 -27.83
N SER A 560 9.32 8.90 -29.00
CA SER A 560 9.02 9.89 -30.05
C SER A 560 8.00 10.93 -29.60
N LEU A 561 7.09 10.61 -28.71
CA LEU A 561 6.12 11.56 -28.16
C LEU A 561 6.78 12.57 -27.20
N GLU A 562 7.76 12.15 -26.41
CA GLU A 562 8.53 13.08 -25.58
C GLU A 562 9.28 14.11 -26.44
N LYS A 563 9.91 13.64 -27.52
CA LYS A 563 10.57 14.52 -28.48
C LYS A 563 9.56 15.48 -29.13
N LEU A 564 8.46 14.96 -29.64
CA LEU A 564 7.38 15.76 -30.25
C LEU A 564 6.85 16.81 -29.25
N ALA A 565 6.62 16.44 -28.01
CA ALA A 565 6.12 17.35 -26.98
C ALA A 565 7.09 18.50 -26.70
N SER A 566 8.39 18.19 -26.68
CA SER A 566 9.43 19.21 -26.49
C SER A 566 9.54 20.16 -27.72
N GLU A 567 9.52 19.61 -28.95
CA GLU A 567 9.60 20.38 -30.21
C GLU A 567 8.35 21.24 -30.44
N GLN A 568 7.18 20.78 -29.97
CA GLN A 568 5.89 21.46 -30.16
C GLN A 568 5.44 22.26 -28.94
N GLU A 569 6.36 22.51 -28.02
CA GLU A 569 6.17 23.34 -26.81
C GLU A 569 4.93 22.96 -25.99
N PHE A 570 4.78 21.65 -25.69
CA PHE A 570 3.70 21.20 -24.82
C PHE A 570 3.88 21.79 -23.42
N ARG A 571 2.78 22.06 -22.75
CA ARG A 571 2.78 22.66 -21.41
C ARG A 571 3.59 21.85 -20.40
N LYS A 572 3.47 20.53 -20.40
CA LYS A 572 4.16 19.63 -19.48
C LYS A 572 4.31 18.21 -20.07
N ILE A 573 5.34 17.53 -19.62
CA ILE A 573 5.55 16.11 -19.90
C ILE A 573 5.53 15.39 -18.55
N PHE A 574 4.62 14.42 -18.39
CA PHE A 574 4.62 13.48 -17.29
C PHE A 574 5.23 12.16 -17.76
N HIS A 575 6.33 11.77 -17.15
CA HIS A 575 6.99 10.53 -17.50
C HIS A 575 6.28 9.33 -16.91
N GLY A 576 6.08 8.32 -17.73
CA GLY A 576 5.71 6.98 -17.32
C GLY A 576 6.86 6.29 -16.57
N VAL A 577 6.55 5.15 -15.98
CA VAL A 577 7.56 4.26 -15.38
C VAL A 577 7.92 3.20 -16.43
N PRO A 578 9.18 3.15 -16.93
CA PRO A 578 9.53 2.33 -18.10
C PRO A 578 9.31 0.83 -17.90
N ASP A 579 9.50 0.33 -16.68
CA ASP A 579 9.35 -1.09 -16.32
C ASP A 579 7.91 -1.46 -15.91
N ILE A 580 6.89 -0.80 -16.50
CA ILE A 580 5.47 -1.14 -16.30
C ILE A 580 4.82 -1.38 -17.66
N GLY A 581 4.10 -2.48 -17.84
CA GLY A 581 3.24 -2.70 -19.01
C GLY A 581 2.02 -1.76 -19.04
N GLY A 582 1.50 -1.41 -20.24
CA GLY A 582 0.36 -0.47 -20.37
C GLY A 582 -0.85 -0.86 -19.52
N ARG A 583 -1.26 -2.12 -19.51
CA ARG A 583 -2.41 -2.62 -18.75
C ARG A 583 -2.19 -2.67 -17.23
N TYR A 584 -0.94 -2.55 -16.75
CA TYR A 584 -0.54 -2.45 -15.35
C TYR A 584 -0.24 -1.00 -14.91
N SER A 585 -0.60 0.00 -15.71
CA SER A 585 -0.22 1.39 -15.47
C SER A 585 -1.30 2.24 -14.78
N ALA A 586 -2.40 1.64 -14.31
CA ALA A 586 -3.54 2.34 -13.73
C ALA A 586 -3.16 3.30 -12.60
N LEU A 587 -2.28 2.85 -11.69
CA LEU A 587 -1.84 3.62 -10.52
C LEU A 587 -0.61 4.51 -10.77
N SER A 588 -0.20 4.65 -12.03
CA SER A 588 0.87 5.55 -12.48
C SER A 588 0.33 6.89 -13.01
N ASN A 589 1.20 7.73 -13.57
CA ASN A 589 0.81 8.99 -14.21
C ASN A 589 -0.24 8.81 -15.31
N PHE A 590 -0.32 7.64 -15.96
CA PHE A 590 -1.33 7.34 -17.00
C PHE A 590 -2.76 7.39 -16.46
N GLY A 591 -2.99 6.90 -15.24
CA GLY A 591 -4.30 6.99 -14.57
C GLY A 591 -4.43 8.21 -13.67
N MET A 592 -3.37 8.54 -12.92
CA MET A 592 -3.45 9.49 -11.81
C MET A 592 -3.40 10.96 -12.25
N VAL A 593 -2.75 11.30 -13.37
CA VAL A 593 -2.76 12.68 -13.89
C VAL A 593 -4.16 13.10 -14.38
N PRO A 594 -4.85 12.32 -15.23
CA PRO A 594 -6.24 12.62 -15.60
C PRO A 594 -7.19 12.68 -14.40
N ALA A 595 -7.05 11.74 -13.47
CA ALA A 595 -7.88 11.70 -12.25
C ALA A 595 -7.69 12.96 -11.38
N ALA A 596 -6.46 13.42 -11.19
CA ALA A 596 -6.16 14.62 -10.42
C ALA A 596 -6.75 15.89 -11.07
N LEU A 597 -6.66 16.01 -12.40
CA LEU A 597 -7.26 17.13 -13.14
C LEU A 597 -8.78 17.17 -12.99
N ALA A 598 -9.42 16.01 -12.85
CA ALA A 598 -10.85 15.89 -12.56
C ALA A 598 -11.22 16.12 -11.08
N GLY A 599 -10.25 16.35 -10.21
CA GLY A 599 -10.48 16.58 -8.78
C GLY A 599 -10.76 15.32 -7.96
N ILE A 600 -10.44 14.15 -8.50
CA ILE A 600 -10.58 12.87 -7.81
C ILE A 600 -9.50 12.77 -6.72
N ASP A 601 -9.84 12.20 -5.58
CA ASP A 601 -8.89 11.96 -4.49
C ASP A 601 -7.85 10.89 -4.85
N VAL A 602 -6.84 11.30 -5.64
CA VAL A 602 -5.72 10.45 -6.06
C VAL A 602 -4.92 9.95 -4.87
N ARG A 603 -4.78 10.76 -3.82
CA ARG A 603 -4.10 10.32 -2.60
C ARG A 603 -4.84 9.13 -1.97
N GLY A 604 -6.15 9.26 -1.79
CA GLY A 604 -6.98 8.18 -1.26
C GLY A 604 -6.91 6.91 -2.10
N LEU A 605 -6.99 7.01 -3.44
CA LEU A 605 -6.83 5.86 -4.35
C LEU A 605 -5.48 5.15 -4.15
N LEU A 606 -4.39 5.91 -4.10
CA LEU A 606 -3.04 5.36 -3.95
C LEU A 606 -2.82 4.76 -2.55
N GLU A 607 -3.35 5.37 -1.51
CA GLU A 607 -3.29 4.83 -0.14
C GLU A 607 -4.10 3.53 -0.01
N GLN A 608 -5.24 3.40 -0.69
CA GLN A 608 -5.98 2.15 -0.78
C GLN A 608 -5.16 1.06 -1.51
N ALA A 609 -4.49 1.41 -2.61
CA ALA A 609 -3.59 0.50 -3.32
C ALA A 609 -2.42 0.05 -2.42
N GLN A 610 -1.78 0.98 -1.68
CA GLN A 610 -0.72 0.64 -0.72
C GLN A 610 -1.18 -0.35 0.35
N ARG A 611 -2.41 -0.27 0.83
CA ARG A 611 -2.96 -1.22 1.80
C ARG A 611 -2.93 -2.64 1.25
N VAL A 612 -3.37 -2.82 0.01
CA VAL A 612 -3.33 -4.14 -0.65
C VAL A 612 -1.90 -4.56 -0.96
N ALA A 613 -1.03 -3.64 -1.39
CA ALA A 613 0.38 -3.93 -1.60
C ALA A 613 1.05 -4.48 -0.32
N LEU A 614 0.71 -3.90 0.84
CA LEU A 614 1.16 -4.40 2.15
C LEU A 614 0.57 -5.78 2.47
N ALA A 615 -0.72 -5.99 2.18
CA ALA A 615 -1.39 -7.28 2.36
C ALA A 615 -0.80 -8.37 1.43
N CYS A 616 -0.33 -7.98 0.25
CA CYS A 616 0.38 -8.86 -0.69
C CYS A 616 1.90 -8.95 -0.42
N GLY A 617 2.35 -8.53 0.75
CA GLY A 617 3.77 -8.43 1.11
C GLY A 617 4.53 -9.76 1.09
N SER A 618 5.85 -9.68 1.01
CA SER A 618 6.80 -10.80 0.82
C SER A 618 6.72 -11.93 1.86
N ARG A 619 6.08 -11.68 3.02
CA ARG A 619 5.94 -12.65 4.12
C ARG A 619 4.51 -13.15 4.31
N THR A 620 3.58 -12.68 3.50
CA THR A 620 2.17 -13.07 3.61
C THR A 620 1.97 -14.43 2.95
N GLN A 621 1.37 -15.37 3.67
CA GLN A 621 1.01 -16.69 3.14
C GLN A 621 -0.01 -16.53 2.01
N ALA A 622 0.01 -17.43 1.03
CA ALA A 622 -0.83 -17.33 -0.16
C ALA A 622 -2.33 -17.25 0.17
N LYS A 623 -2.79 -17.96 1.19
CA LYS A 623 -4.18 -17.92 1.66
C LYS A 623 -4.60 -16.56 2.22
N GLU A 624 -3.68 -15.87 2.91
CA GLU A 624 -3.91 -14.56 3.52
C GLU A 624 -3.60 -13.40 2.54
N ASN A 625 -2.96 -13.70 1.42
CA ASN A 625 -2.58 -12.75 0.40
C ASN A 625 -3.74 -12.54 -0.58
N PRO A 626 -4.41 -11.37 -0.58
CA PRO A 626 -5.63 -11.17 -1.36
C PRO A 626 -5.42 -11.27 -2.87
N GLY A 627 -4.23 -10.94 -3.37
CA GLY A 627 -3.89 -11.06 -4.78
C GLY A 627 -3.57 -12.50 -5.19
N LEU A 628 -2.74 -13.20 -4.41
CA LEU A 628 -2.39 -14.60 -4.70
C LEU A 628 -3.61 -15.52 -4.58
N ASN A 629 -4.44 -15.32 -3.57
CA ASN A 629 -5.66 -16.09 -3.36
C ASN A 629 -6.60 -15.96 -4.57
N LEU A 630 -6.87 -14.72 -5.02
CA LEU A 630 -7.69 -14.47 -6.20
C LEU A 630 -7.04 -15.05 -7.48
N GLY A 631 -5.72 -14.92 -7.64
CA GLY A 631 -4.99 -15.47 -8.78
C GLY A 631 -5.06 -17.00 -8.86
N ALA A 632 -4.99 -17.66 -7.72
CA ALA A 632 -5.19 -19.10 -7.63
C ALA A 632 -6.63 -19.52 -7.99
N ILE A 633 -7.65 -18.77 -7.55
CA ILE A 633 -9.04 -19.00 -7.94
C ILE A 633 -9.20 -18.93 -9.47
N LEU A 634 -8.66 -17.87 -10.08
CA LEU A 634 -8.74 -17.64 -11.52
C LEU A 634 -8.06 -18.78 -12.31
N ALA A 635 -6.85 -19.16 -11.92
CA ALA A 635 -6.08 -20.18 -12.60
C ALA A 635 -6.71 -21.57 -12.47
N GLU A 636 -7.11 -21.95 -11.26
CA GLU A 636 -7.65 -23.30 -11.02
C GLU A 636 -9.07 -23.46 -11.56
N ALA A 637 -9.85 -22.36 -11.61
CA ALA A 637 -11.11 -22.36 -12.35
C ALA A 637 -10.86 -22.61 -13.85
N ALA A 638 -9.88 -21.94 -14.44
CA ALA A 638 -9.52 -22.14 -15.86
C ALA A 638 -9.01 -23.57 -16.13
N HIS A 639 -8.16 -24.13 -15.27
CA HIS A 639 -7.72 -25.53 -15.36
C HIS A 639 -8.88 -26.52 -15.26
N ALA A 640 -9.92 -26.19 -14.51
CA ALA A 640 -11.15 -26.98 -14.41
C ALA A 640 -12.14 -26.75 -15.57
N GLY A 641 -11.73 -26.05 -16.65
CA GLY A 641 -12.57 -25.72 -17.80
C GLY A 641 -13.57 -24.58 -17.54
N ARG A 642 -13.40 -23.80 -16.44
CA ARG A 642 -14.22 -22.64 -16.08
C ARG A 642 -13.44 -21.36 -16.36
N ASP A 643 -13.05 -21.20 -17.61
CA ASP A 643 -12.16 -20.14 -18.09
C ASP A 643 -12.88 -18.84 -18.48
N LYS A 644 -14.20 -18.71 -18.26
CA LYS A 644 -14.99 -17.51 -18.52
C LYS A 644 -15.30 -16.78 -17.20
N ALA A 645 -14.44 -15.83 -16.83
CA ALA A 645 -14.65 -14.99 -15.64
C ALA A 645 -15.75 -13.95 -15.93
N THR A 646 -16.95 -14.18 -15.37
CA THR A 646 -18.15 -13.38 -15.65
C THR A 646 -18.39 -12.38 -14.53
N PHE A 647 -18.32 -11.08 -14.83
CA PHE A 647 -18.36 -9.99 -13.87
C PHE A 647 -19.75 -9.40 -13.69
N PHE A 648 -20.20 -9.35 -12.44
CA PHE A 648 -21.36 -8.60 -11.99
C PHE A 648 -20.88 -7.49 -11.05
N LEU A 649 -21.06 -6.25 -11.48
CA LEU A 649 -20.53 -5.06 -10.80
C LEU A 649 -21.69 -4.15 -10.37
N SER A 650 -21.55 -3.53 -9.20
CA SER A 650 -22.43 -2.44 -8.79
C SER A 650 -22.49 -1.34 -9.84
N PRO A 651 -23.66 -0.70 -10.06
CA PRO A 651 -23.82 0.38 -11.05
C PRO A 651 -22.77 1.48 -10.94
N GLY A 652 -22.42 1.89 -9.72
CA GLY A 652 -21.47 2.97 -9.44
C GLY A 652 -20.02 2.67 -9.79
N ILE A 653 -19.69 1.39 -10.10
CA ILE A 653 -18.33 0.95 -10.48
C ILE A 653 -18.33 0.06 -11.72
N ARG A 654 -19.39 0.13 -12.53
CA ARG A 654 -19.57 -0.79 -13.68
C ARG A 654 -18.43 -0.78 -14.67
N THR A 655 -17.80 0.38 -14.92
CA THR A 655 -16.73 0.55 -15.89
C THR A 655 -15.39 0.00 -15.43
N PHE A 656 -15.25 -0.34 -14.13
CA PHE A 656 -14.11 -1.11 -13.65
C PHE A 656 -13.96 -2.43 -14.43
N GLY A 657 -15.10 -2.99 -14.89
CA GLY A 657 -15.12 -4.16 -15.75
C GLY A 657 -14.33 -3.98 -17.05
N ASP A 658 -14.36 -2.81 -17.69
CA ASP A 658 -13.67 -2.55 -18.94
C ASP A 658 -12.14 -2.56 -18.75
N TRP A 659 -11.65 -2.06 -17.61
CA TRP A 659 -10.23 -2.10 -17.27
C TRP A 659 -9.77 -3.51 -16.93
N VAL A 660 -10.51 -4.25 -16.10
CA VAL A 660 -10.16 -5.62 -15.74
C VAL A 660 -10.25 -6.57 -16.93
N GLU A 661 -11.14 -6.27 -17.89
CA GLU A 661 -11.22 -6.97 -19.17
C GLU A 661 -9.89 -6.90 -19.91
N GLN A 662 -9.32 -5.72 -20.06
CA GLN A 662 -7.99 -5.58 -20.68
C GLN A 662 -6.94 -6.34 -19.89
N LEU A 663 -6.90 -6.12 -18.58
CA LEU A 663 -5.87 -6.70 -17.72
C LEU A 663 -5.82 -8.23 -17.88
N ILE A 664 -6.96 -8.90 -17.76
CA ILE A 664 -7.02 -10.37 -17.83
C ILE A 664 -6.82 -10.88 -19.25
N ALA A 665 -7.57 -10.36 -20.23
CA ALA A 665 -7.55 -10.87 -21.60
C ALA A 665 -6.17 -10.71 -22.26
N GLU A 666 -5.53 -9.55 -22.09
CA GLU A 666 -4.23 -9.27 -22.69
C GLU A 666 -3.09 -9.98 -21.97
N SER A 667 -3.21 -10.21 -20.64
CA SER A 667 -2.20 -10.94 -19.87
C SER A 667 -2.30 -12.46 -20.04
N THR A 668 -3.49 -13.02 -20.20
CA THR A 668 -3.66 -14.47 -20.15
C THR A 668 -3.94 -15.11 -21.50
N GLY A 669 -4.46 -14.38 -22.49
CA GLY A 669 -4.88 -14.89 -23.79
C GLY A 669 -3.72 -15.23 -24.72
N LYS A 670 -2.94 -16.28 -24.46
CA LYS A 670 -1.72 -16.63 -25.20
C LYS A 670 -1.48 -18.13 -25.23
N GLU A 671 -0.70 -18.58 -26.22
CA GLU A 671 -0.25 -19.97 -26.32
C GLU A 671 -1.41 -20.99 -26.31
N GLY A 672 -2.59 -20.58 -26.82
CA GLY A 672 -3.79 -21.41 -26.81
C GLY A 672 -4.45 -21.56 -25.43
N LYS A 673 -4.08 -20.74 -24.47
CA LYS A 673 -4.59 -20.68 -23.09
C LYS A 673 -5.21 -19.33 -22.80
N GLY A 674 -5.82 -19.20 -21.64
CA GLY A 674 -6.24 -17.92 -21.08
C GLY A 674 -7.56 -17.95 -20.37
N ILE A 675 -7.90 -16.80 -19.78
CA ILE A 675 -9.16 -16.55 -19.08
C ILE A 675 -9.89 -15.47 -19.85
N LEU A 676 -11.11 -15.76 -20.29
CA LEU A 676 -11.96 -14.79 -20.97
C LEU A 676 -12.74 -13.96 -19.93
N PRO A 677 -12.47 -12.68 -19.78
CA PRO A 677 -13.34 -11.81 -18.97
C PRO A 677 -14.63 -11.53 -19.73
N VAL A 678 -15.76 -11.76 -19.09
CA VAL A 678 -17.10 -11.52 -19.63
C VAL A 678 -17.73 -10.38 -18.84
N VAL A 679 -17.77 -9.21 -19.45
CA VAL A 679 -18.26 -7.97 -18.83
C VAL A 679 -19.57 -7.54 -19.49
N GLY A 680 -20.47 -6.94 -18.72
CA GLY A 680 -21.71 -6.32 -19.21
C GLY A 680 -22.82 -7.30 -19.60
N GLU A 681 -22.71 -8.59 -19.35
CA GLU A 681 -23.84 -9.52 -19.37
C GLU A 681 -24.85 -9.17 -18.25
N THR A 682 -26.14 -9.23 -18.56
CA THR A 682 -27.18 -9.15 -17.54
C THR A 682 -27.27 -10.48 -16.80
N ILE A 683 -27.34 -10.43 -15.47
CA ILE A 683 -27.48 -11.65 -14.67
C ILE A 683 -28.72 -12.45 -15.07
N GLY A 684 -28.54 -13.71 -15.38
CA GLY A 684 -29.60 -14.69 -15.70
C GLY A 684 -29.73 -15.73 -14.61
N GLY A 685 -30.68 -16.66 -14.78
CA GLY A 685 -30.75 -17.88 -13.96
C GLY A 685 -29.70 -18.91 -14.40
N PRO A 686 -29.50 -20.00 -13.60
CA PRO A 686 -28.53 -21.03 -13.94
C PRO A 686 -28.73 -21.69 -15.31
N GLU A 687 -29.96 -21.72 -15.82
CA GLU A 687 -30.37 -22.34 -17.08
C GLU A 687 -29.76 -21.71 -18.33
N VAL A 688 -29.29 -20.43 -18.26
CA VAL A 688 -28.70 -19.72 -19.39
C VAL A 688 -27.17 -19.76 -19.41
N TYR A 689 -26.55 -20.46 -18.44
CA TYR A 689 -25.09 -20.54 -18.36
C TYR A 689 -24.59 -21.98 -18.58
N GLY A 690 -23.45 -22.10 -19.26
CA GLY A 690 -22.70 -23.34 -19.34
C GLY A 690 -21.86 -23.60 -18.08
N ASN A 691 -21.21 -24.77 -18.02
CA ASN A 691 -20.33 -25.13 -16.92
C ASN A 691 -18.93 -24.51 -17.02
N ASP A 692 -18.72 -23.57 -17.93
CA ASP A 692 -17.45 -22.90 -18.23
C ASP A 692 -17.26 -21.56 -17.49
N ARG A 693 -18.17 -21.23 -16.55
CA ARG A 693 -18.19 -19.93 -15.86
C ARG A 693 -17.54 -19.99 -14.49
N LEU A 694 -16.77 -18.94 -14.17
CA LEU A 694 -16.43 -18.46 -12.84
C LEU A 694 -17.13 -17.11 -12.67
N PHE A 695 -17.97 -16.95 -11.65
CA PHE A 695 -18.66 -15.68 -11.41
C PHE A 695 -17.87 -14.79 -10.45
N VAL A 696 -17.75 -13.52 -10.79
CA VAL A 696 -17.11 -12.49 -9.99
C VAL A 696 -18.13 -11.40 -9.68
N HIS A 697 -18.42 -11.21 -8.41
CA HIS A 697 -19.35 -10.20 -7.94
C HIS A 697 -18.63 -9.14 -7.13
N ILE A 698 -18.64 -7.87 -7.59
CA ILE A 698 -18.04 -6.73 -6.87
C ILE A 698 -19.11 -5.68 -6.62
N GLN A 699 -19.35 -5.38 -5.34
CA GLN A 699 -20.39 -4.45 -4.95
C GLN A 699 -19.87 -3.34 -4.04
N LEU A 700 -20.47 -2.15 -4.14
CA LEU A 700 -20.30 -1.07 -3.17
C LEU A 700 -21.20 -1.32 -1.96
N GLU A 701 -20.69 -1.08 -0.75
CA GLU A 701 -21.44 -1.22 0.50
C GLU A 701 -22.70 -0.33 0.51
N SER A 702 -22.59 0.88 -0.06
CA SER A 702 -23.72 1.82 -0.23
C SER A 702 -24.82 1.34 -1.21
N GLU A 703 -24.51 0.37 -2.07
CA GLU A 703 -25.42 -0.18 -3.08
C GLU A 703 -25.85 -1.62 -2.74
N VAL A 704 -25.42 -2.15 -1.59
CA VAL A 704 -25.90 -3.44 -1.08
C VAL A 704 -27.39 -3.31 -0.82
N ARG A 705 -28.17 -4.03 -1.60
CA ARG A 705 -29.61 -4.14 -1.36
C ARG A 705 -29.84 -5.03 -0.15
N GLU A 706 -30.87 -4.77 0.63
CA GLU A 706 -31.26 -5.56 1.81
C GLU A 706 -31.45 -7.08 1.53
N ARG A 707 -31.56 -7.45 0.25
CA ARG A 707 -31.60 -8.84 -0.21
C ARG A 707 -30.51 -9.06 -1.27
N ILE A 708 -29.68 -10.08 -1.05
CA ILE A 708 -28.81 -10.65 -2.08
C ILE A 708 -29.68 -10.96 -3.32
N ASP A 709 -29.18 -10.62 -4.54
CA ASP A 709 -29.91 -10.93 -5.77
C ASP A 709 -30.22 -12.45 -5.80
N PRO A 710 -31.49 -12.85 -5.85
CA PRO A 710 -31.87 -14.27 -5.82
C PRO A 710 -31.21 -15.11 -6.91
N LYS A 711 -30.81 -14.46 -8.03
CA LYS A 711 -30.12 -15.14 -9.13
C LYS A 711 -28.68 -15.49 -8.76
N LEU A 712 -27.99 -14.64 -7.97
CA LEU A 712 -26.63 -14.97 -7.47
C LEU A 712 -26.67 -16.20 -6.56
N GLU A 713 -27.64 -16.28 -5.67
CA GLU A 713 -27.81 -17.44 -4.80
C GLU A 713 -28.23 -18.70 -5.59
N ALA A 714 -29.05 -18.54 -6.62
CA ALA A 714 -29.40 -19.63 -7.52
C ALA A 714 -28.17 -20.19 -8.27
N LEU A 715 -27.26 -19.31 -8.74
CA LEU A 715 -26.01 -19.71 -9.39
C LEU A 715 -25.09 -20.48 -8.43
N LYS A 716 -24.93 -20.02 -7.19
CA LYS A 716 -24.19 -20.75 -6.16
C LYS A 716 -24.80 -22.11 -5.86
N SER A 717 -26.12 -22.15 -5.70
CA SER A 717 -26.87 -23.41 -5.43
C SER A 717 -26.79 -24.39 -6.58
N ALA A 718 -26.65 -23.91 -7.81
CA ALA A 718 -26.41 -24.75 -9.00
C ALA A 718 -24.95 -25.25 -9.12
N GLY A 719 -24.08 -24.89 -8.16
CA GLY A 719 -22.69 -25.35 -8.11
C GLY A 719 -21.70 -24.54 -8.95
N HIS A 720 -22.09 -23.37 -9.43
CA HIS A 720 -21.15 -22.48 -10.10
C HIS A 720 -20.19 -21.83 -9.10
N PRO A 721 -18.86 -21.84 -9.36
CA PRO A 721 -17.90 -21.15 -8.53
C PRO A 721 -18.13 -19.63 -8.60
N MET A 722 -18.07 -19.00 -7.44
CA MET A 722 -18.28 -17.56 -7.29
C MET A 722 -17.31 -16.96 -6.28
N VAL A 723 -16.76 -15.80 -6.60
CA VAL A 723 -16.03 -14.93 -5.67
C VAL A 723 -16.74 -13.60 -5.57
N SER A 724 -16.88 -13.08 -4.35
CA SER A 724 -17.60 -11.82 -4.09
C SER A 724 -16.73 -10.88 -3.27
N PHE A 725 -16.76 -9.58 -3.62
CA PHE A 725 -16.08 -8.50 -2.94
C PHE A 725 -17.08 -7.41 -2.55
N THR A 726 -16.92 -6.85 -1.35
CA THR A 726 -17.68 -5.69 -0.91
C THR A 726 -16.73 -4.53 -0.64
N LEU A 727 -16.86 -3.47 -1.42
CA LEU A 727 -16.03 -2.26 -1.31
C LEU A 727 -16.74 -1.24 -0.41
N PRO A 728 -16.05 -0.62 0.55
CA PRO A 728 -16.65 0.36 1.45
C PRO A 728 -17.16 1.62 0.72
N ASP A 729 -16.43 2.04 -0.30
CA ASP A 729 -16.72 3.21 -1.13
C ASP A 729 -16.01 3.13 -2.48
N LYS A 730 -16.20 4.14 -3.33
CA LYS A 730 -15.60 4.23 -4.66
C LYS A 730 -14.07 4.40 -4.63
N ILE A 731 -13.51 5.02 -3.58
CA ILE A 731 -12.05 5.20 -3.43
C ILE A 731 -11.36 3.84 -3.23
N ALA A 732 -12.07 2.87 -2.70
CA ALA A 732 -11.58 1.50 -2.60
C ALA A 732 -11.27 0.84 -3.96
N LEU A 733 -11.63 1.43 -5.09
CA LEU A 733 -11.12 0.99 -6.40
C LEU A 733 -9.59 1.03 -6.49
N GLY A 734 -8.93 1.92 -5.74
CA GLY A 734 -7.47 1.92 -5.64
C GLY A 734 -6.89 0.56 -5.20
N GLN A 735 -7.54 -0.08 -4.22
CA GLN A 735 -7.14 -1.44 -3.80
C GLN A 735 -7.45 -2.49 -4.86
N GLU A 736 -8.56 -2.37 -5.60
CA GLU A 736 -8.93 -3.33 -6.61
C GLU A 736 -8.01 -3.27 -7.84
N PHE A 737 -7.57 -2.08 -8.26
CA PHE A 737 -6.54 -1.99 -9.29
C PHE A 737 -5.33 -2.85 -8.92
N TYR A 738 -4.77 -2.68 -7.75
CA TYR A 738 -3.58 -3.42 -7.32
C TYR A 738 -3.87 -4.92 -7.07
N ARG A 739 -5.00 -5.27 -6.44
CA ARG A 739 -5.42 -6.66 -6.20
C ARG A 739 -5.48 -7.46 -7.50
N TRP A 740 -6.16 -6.91 -8.51
CA TRP A 740 -6.35 -7.58 -9.80
C TRP A 740 -5.05 -7.65 -10.60
N GLU A 741 -4.14 -6.69 -10.48
CA GLU A 741 -2.79 -6.77 -11.05
C GLU A 741 -2.01 -7.95 -10.47
N VAL A 742 -1.97 -8.10 -9.15
CA VAL A 742 -1.33 -9.26 -8.48
C VAL A 742 -2.02 -10.57 -8.86
N ALA A 743 -3.36 -10.60 -8.85
CA ALA A 743 -4.12 -11.79 -9.17
C ALA A 743 -3.89 -12.27 -10.61
N THR A 744 -3.89 -11.34 -11.56
CA THR A 744 -3.65 -11.65 -12.98
C THR A 744 -2.22 -12.13 -13.22
N ALA A 745 -1.23 -11.50 -12.60
CA ALA A 745 0.16 -11.92 -12.65
C ALA A 745 0.33 -13.35 -12.07
N THR A 746 -0.30 -13.63 -10.93
CA THR A 746 -0.28 -14.95 -10.28
C THR A 746 -0.98 -16.01 -11.14
N ALA A 747 -2.15 -15.70 -11.70
CA ALA A 747 -2.86 -16.59 -12.61
C ALA A 747 -2.02 -16.91 -13.85
N GLY A 748 -1.33 -15.93 -14.44
CA GLY A 748 -0.40 -16.13 -15.55
C GLY A 748 0.73 -17.10 -15.21
N SER A 749 1.29 -16.98 -14.01
CA SER A 749 2.32 -17.90 -13.52
C SER A 749 1.79 -19.33 -13.38
N LEU A 750 0.63 -19.52 -12.75
CA LEU A 750 0.01 -20.84 -12.57
C LEU A 750 -0.41 -21.49 -13.89
N LEU A 751 -0.83 -20.67 -14.88
CA LEU A 751 -1.12 -21.11 -16.24
C LEU A 751 0.15 -21.40 -17.08
N GLY A 752 1.33 -20.98 -16.59
CA GLY A 752 2.62 -21.17 -17.24
C GLY A 752 2.82 -20.30 -18.48
N ILE A 753 2.29 -19.06 -18.48
CA ILE A 753 2.38 -18.09 -19.56
C ILE A 753 3.10 -16.82 -19.13
N ASP A 754 3.69 -16.09 -20.09
CA ASP A 754 4.18 -14.73 -19.84
C ASP A 754 3.00 -13.74 -19.73
N ALA A 755 2.73 -13.25 -18.52
CA ALA A 755 1.60 -12.35 -18.26
C ALA A 755 1.85 -10.90 -18.75
N PHE A 756 3.03 -10.58 -19.28
CA PHE A 756 3.45 -9.19 -19.51
C PHE A 756 3.70 -8.82 -20.96
N ASP A 757 3.85 -9.79 -21.86
CA ASP A 757 3.93 -9.56 -23.30
C ASP A 757 2.55 -9.50 -23.98
N GLN A 758 2.50 -9.15 -25.25
CA GLN A 758 1.29 -9.11 -26.10
C GLN A 758 1.62 -9.35 -27.58
N PRO A 759 2.08 -10.56 -27.94
CA PRO A 759 2.62 -10.82 -29.28
C PRO A 759 1.57 -10.66 -30.40
N ASN A 760 0.28 -10.95 -30.13
CA ASN A 760 -0.76 -10.93 -31.16
C ASN A 760 -1.36 -9.53 -31.41
N VAL A 761 -1.15 -8.57 -30.53
CA VAL A 761 -1.52 -7.16 -30.76
C VAL A 761 -0.64 -6.55 -31.85
N GLN A 762 0.65 -6.91 -31.89
CA GLN A 762 1.57 -6.40 -32.90
C GLN A 762 1.16 -6.82 -34.33
N GLU A 763 0.70 -8.05 -34.49
CA GLU A 763 0.22 -8.56 -35.79
C GLU A 763 -0.90 -7.70 -36.41
N SER A 764 -1.89 -7.30 -35.60
CA SER A 764 -2.97 -6.41 -36.06
C SER A 764 -2.47 -5.02 -36.43
N LYS A 765 -1.49 -4.47 -35.67
CA LYS A 765 -0.85 -3.19 -35.98
C LYS A 765 -0.10 -3.26 -37.33
N ASP A 766 0.64 -4.32 -37.55
CA ASP A 766 1.41 -4.52 -38.78
C ASP A 766 0.47 -4.63 -40.01
N ASN A 767 -0.62 -5.39 -39.90
CA ASN A 767 -1.65 -5.48 -40.93
C ASN A 767 -2.31 -4.11 -41.20
N THR A 768 -2.66 -3.36 -40.16
CA THR A 768 -3.20 -2.00 -40.29
C THR A 768 -2.22 -1.07 -41.01
N ASN A 769 -0.95 -1.07 -40.58
CA ASN A 769 0.08 -0.23 -41.21
C ASN A 769 0.33 -0.61 -42.67
N ARG A 770 0.29 -1.90 -43.02
CA ARG A 770 0.39 -2.38 -44.40
C ARG A 770 -0.78 -1.84 -45.24
N LEU A 771 -2.01 -1.96 -44.72
CA LEU A 771 -3.21 -1.46 -45.39
C LEU A 771 -3.18 0.07 -45.60
N LEU A 772 -2.73 0.83 -44.61
CA LEU A 772 -2.54 2.28 -44.75
C LEU A 772 -1.42 2.62 -45.74
N GLY A 773 -0.37 1.81 -45.83
CA GLY A 773 0.68 1.90 -46.83
C GLY A 773 0.14 1.65 -48.26
N GLU A 774 -0.72 0.65 -48.42
CA GLU A 774 -1.42 0.40 -49.68
C GLU A 774 -2.35 1.56 -50.08
N PHE A 775 -3.09 2.10 -49.08
CA PHE A 775 -3.92 3.29 -49.34
C PHE A 775 -3.09 4.51 -49.79
N ARG A 776 -1.92 4.75 -49.17
CA ARG A 776 -1.02 5.85 -49.58
C ARG A 776 -0.54 5.71 -51.03
N SER A 777 -0.39 4.48 -51.51
CA SER A 777 0.11 4.20 -52.85
C SER A 777 -0.98 4.10 -53.93
N LYS A 778 -2.17 3.56 -53.57
CA LYS A 778 -3.25 3.23 -54.50
C LYS A 778 -4.48 4.14 -54.42
N GLY A 779 -4.62 4.91 -53.32
CA GLY A 779 -5.76 5.75 -53.01
C GLY A 779 -7.02 5.02 -52.52
N ASN A 780 -6.99 3.69 -52.38
CA ASN A 780 -8.10 2.89 -51.89
C ASN A 780 -7.62 1.70 -51.05
N LEU A 781 -8.47 1.25 -50.13
CA LEU A 781 -8.29 -0.01 -49.39
C LEU A 781 -8.83 -1.18 -50.25
N PRO A 782 -8.33 -2.43 -50.05
CA PRO A 782 -8.94 -3.59 -50.70
C PRO A 782 -10.40 -3.73 -50.30
N GLU A 783 -11.27 -4.07 -51.28
CA GLU A 783 -12.68 -4.32 -51.07
C GLU A 783 -13.01 -5.76 -51.44
N ASP A 784 -13.68 -6.47 -50.51
CA ASP A 784 -14.23 -7.79 -50.79
C ASP A 784 -15.65 -7.64 -51.34
N GLU A 785 -16.08 -8.57 -52.18
CA GLU A 785 -17.48 -8.66 -52.62
C GLU A 785 -18.33 -9.28 -51.49
N PRO A 786 -19.51 -8.71 -51.16
CA PRO A 786 -20.40 -9.30 -50.19
C PRO A 786 -20.94 -10.65 -50.70
N VAL A 787 -20.88 -11.65 -49.89
CA VAL A 787 -21.44 -12.99 -50.27
C VAL A 787 -22.96 -13.05 -50.10
N ILE A 788 -23.52 -12.12 -49.29
CA ILE A 788 -24.97 -11.93 -49.11
C ILE A 788 -25.25 -10.44 -48.97
N SER A 789 -26.33 -9.99 -49.61
CA SER A 789 -26.92 -8.67 -49.41
C SER A 789 -28.40 -8.80 -49.08
N ALA A 790 -28.79 -8.24 -47.92
CA ALA A 790 -30.16 -8.21 -47.45
C ALA A 790 -30.48 -6.76 -47.08
N GLY A 791 -31.18 -6.03 -47.99
CA GLY A 791 -31.32 -4.58 -47.81
C GLY A 791 -29.97 -3.86 -47.77
N ASP A 792 -29.76 -3.04 -46.73
CA ASP A 792 -28.54 -2.33 -46.49
C ASP A 792 -27.48 -3.22 -45.77
N VAL A 793 -27.89 -4.35 -45.19
CA VAL A 793 -27.03 -5.28 -44.47
C VAL A 793 -26.34 -6.25 -45.41
N LYS A 794 -25.02 -6.34 -45.33
CA LYS A 794 -24.15 -7.20 -46.13
C LYS A 794 -23.35 -8.14 -45.27
N LEU A 795 -23.22 -9.41 -45.65
CA LEU A 795 -22.37 -10.40 -44.99
C LEU A 795 -21.16 -10.72 -45.86
N TYR A 796 -19.99 -10.76 -45.24
CA TYR A 796 -18.72 -11.07 -45.90
C TYR A 796 -18.08 -12.29 -45.23
N CYS A 797 -17.66 -13.24 -45.98
CA CYS A 797 -16.80 -14.38 -45.62
C CYS A 797 -16.25 -14.97 -46.95
N ASP A 798 -15.31 -15.90 -46.88
CA ASP A 798 -14.85 -16.62 -48.04
C ASP A 798 -15.91 -17.57 -48.57
N ALA A 799 -15.76 -18.01 -49.83
CA ALA A 799 -16.75 -18.87 -50.52
C ALA A 799 -16.94 -20.24 -49.86
N ALA A 800 -15.88 -20.82 -49.30
CA ALA A 800 -15.95 -22.10 -48.61
C ALA A 800 -16.73 -22.00 -47.30
N THR A 801 -16.47 -20.95 -46.53
CA THR A 801 -17.21 -20.59 -45.33
C THR A 801 -18.69 -20.39 -45.66
N ARG A 802 -19.01 -19.63 -46.70
CA ARG A 802 -20.38 -19.41 -47.14
C ARG A 802 -21.08 -20.73 -47.40
N ALA A 803 -20.50 -21.59 -48.25
CA ALA A 803 -21.12 -22.85 -48.63
C ALA A 803 -21.40 -23.75 -47.39
N ASN A 804 -20.48 -23.76 -46.43
CA ASN A 804 -20.69 -24.49 -45.18
C ASN A 804 -21.83 -23.88 -44.35
N LEU A 805 -21.87 -22.57 -44.16
CA LEU A 805 -22.92 -21.87 -43.41
C LEU A 805 -24.31 -22.04 -44.05
N GLU A 806 -24.42 -21.99 -45.37
CA GLU A 806 -25.68 -22.22 -46.11
C GLU A 806 -26.14 -23.66 -45.91
N LYS A 807 -25.23 -24.63 -45.99
CA LYS A 807 -25.55 -26.04 -45.73
C LYS A 807 -26.09 -26.27 -44.33
N LEU A 808 -25.32 -25.86 -43.31
CA LEU A 808 -25.73 -25.99 -41.91
C LEU A 808 -27.04 -25.25 -41.63
N GLY A 809 -27.21 -24.05 -42.12
CA GLY A 809 -28.43 -23.26 -41.92
C GLY A 809 -29.65 -23.89 -42.59
N LYS A 810 -29.51 -24.54 -43.74
CA LYS A 810 -30.59 -25.30 -44.43
C LYS A 810 -30.97 -26.57 -43.66
N GLU A 811 -29.99 -27.29 -43.10
CA GLU A 811 -30.20 -28.44 -42.21
C GLU A 811 -31.06 -28.07 -40.98
N LEU A 812 -30.95 -26.82 -40.51
CA LEU A 812 -31.74 -26.22 -39.41
C LEU A 812 -33.13 -25.69 -39.85
N GLY A 813 -33.58 -26.01 -41.07
CA GLY A 813 -34.86 -25.55 -41.60
C GLY A 813 -34.86 -24.11 -42.16
N GLY A 814 -33.69 -23.60 -42.56
CA GLY A 814 -33.53 -22.28 -43.12
C GLY A 814 -34.02 -22.21 -44.59
N ASN A 815 -35.30 -21.90 -44.78
CA ASN A 815 -35.91 -21.73 -46.12
C ASN A 815 -36.30 -20.27 -46.47
N GLY A 816 -35.81 -19.32 -45.67
CA GLY A 816 -36.17 -17.91 -45.77
C GLY A 816 -34.99 -17.00 -46.23
N ASN A 817 -34.85 -15.90 -45.53
CA ASN A 817 -33.78 -14.93 -45.77
C ASN A 817 -32.39 -15.59 -45.63
N MET A 818 -31.51 -15.38 -46.61
CA MET A 818 -30.19 -16.00 -46.65
C MET A 818 -29.28 -15.52 -45.50
N LEU A 819 -29.42 -14.28 -45.06
CA LEU A 819 -28.70 -13.74 -43.89
C LEU A 819 -29.05 -14.55 -42.63
N GLU A 820 -30.35 -14.76 -42.33
CA GLU A 820 -30.82 -15.56 -41.24
C GLU A 820 -30.34 -17.03 -41.32
N THR A 821 -30.32 -17.60 -42.54
CA THR A 821 -29.86 -18.97 -42.81
C THR A 821 -28.37 -19.10 -42.50
N CYS A 822 -27.54 -18.16 -42.95
CA CYS A 822 -26.11 -18.18 -42.72
C CYS A 822 -25.75 -17.88 -41.26
N LEU A 823 -26.48 -16.98 -40.60
CA LEU A 823 -26.29 -16.72 -39.18
C LEU A 823 -26.67 -17.94 -38.33
N ALA A 824 -27.76 -18.64 -38.67
CA ALA A 824 -28.14 -19.89 -37.98
C ALA A 824 -27.02 -20.94 -38.15
N GLY A 825 -26.52 -21.14 -39.36
CA GLY A 825 -25.37 -22.03 -39.61
C GLY A 825 -24.11 -21.61 -38.86
N PHE A 826 -23.83 -20.29 -38.75
CA PHE A 826 -22.68 -19.77 -38.02
C PHE A 826 -22.81 -20.06 -36.52
N LEU A 827 -23.91 -19.70 -35.92
CA LEU A 827 -24.19 -19.89 -34.47
C LEU A 827 -24.30 -21.37 -34.09
N HIS A 828 -24.76 -22.25 -35.02
CA HIS A 828 -24.82 -23.69 -34.81
C HIS A 828 -23.44 -24.35 -34.67
N GLN A 829 -22.37 -23.70 -35.10
CA GLN A 829 -21.02 -24.19 -34.87
C GLN A 829 -20.55 -24.05 -33.41
N ALA A 830 -21.31 -23.34 -32.54
CA ALA A 830 -20.98 -23.16 -31.16
C ALA A 830 -21.02 -24.49 -30.38
N ARG A 831 -19.98 -24.76 -29.62
CA ARG A 831 -19.79 -25.95 -28.79
C ARG A 831 -19.81 -25.57 -27.31
N PRO A 832 -20.08 -26.46 -26.39
CA PRO A 832 -19.89 -26.22 -24.98
C PRO A 832 -18.47 -25.73 -24.69
N GLY A 833 -18.34 -24.62 -23.98
CA GLY A 833 -17.06 -23.96 -23.71
C GLY A 833 -16.63 -22.92 -24.76
N ASP A 834 -17.36 -22.76 -25.86
CA ASP A 834 -17.15 -21.66 -26.82
C ASP A 834 -17.68 -20.32 -26.29
N TYR A 835 -17.35 -19.24 -26.98
CA TYR A 835 -17.92 -17.89 -26.74
C TYR A 835 -18.20 -17.18 -28.07
N VAL A 836 -19.14 -16.24 -28.05
CA VAL A 836 -19.42 -15.38 -29.21
C VAL A 836 -18.99 -13.96 -28.91
N ALA A 837 -18.12 -13.40 -29.75
CA ALA A 837 -17.64 -12.02 -29.66
C ALA A 837 -18.30 -11.13 -30.72
N LEU A 838 -19.00 -10.08 -30.28
CA LEU A 838 -19.45 -8.98 -31.13
C LEU A 838 -18.36 -7.90 -31.14
N MET A 839 -17.81 -7.63 -32.34
CA MET A 839 -16.67 -6.73 -32.56
C MET A 839 -17.14 -5.54 -33.41
N ALA A 840 -17.61 -4.47 -32.76
CA ALA A 840 -18.38 -3.39 -33.39
C ALA A 840 -17.50 -2.17 -33.69
N TYR A 841 -17.23 -1.91 -34.97
CA TYR A 841 -16.58 -0.66 -35.45
C TYR A 841 -17.62 0.42 -35.73
N LEU A 842 -18.32 0.81 -34.69
CA LEU A 842 -19.43 1.77 -34.66
C LEU A 842 -19.17 2.83 -33.61
N GLU A 843 -19.89 3.95 -33.71
CA GLU A 843 -20.00 4.90 -32.63
C GLU A 843 -20.60 4.19 -31.37
N PRO A 844 -19.97 4.32 -30.16
CA PRO A 844 -20.46 3.67 -28.96
C PRO A 844 -21.66 4.38 -28.32
N ALA A 845 -22.67 4.79 -29.16
CA ALA A 845 -23.88 5.43 -28.71
C ALA A 845 -24.69 4.52 -27.77
N THR A 846 -25.36 5.10 -26.78
CA THR A 846 -26.14 4.37 -25.76
C THR A 846 -27.22 3.48 -26.40
N SER A 847 -27.87 3.95 -27.47
CA SER A 847 -28.89 3.18 -28.21
C SER A 847 -28.27 1.95 -28.91
N TYR A 848 -27.10 2.09 -29.54
CA TYR A 848 -26.42 0.98 -30.21
C TYR A 848 -25.87 -0.03 -29.20
N LYS A 849 -25.31 0.44 -28.07
CA LYS A 849 -24.92 -0.43 -26.95
C LYS A 849 -26.10 -1.28 -26.46
N ALA A 850 -27.29 -0.67 -26.30
CA ALA A 850 -28.48 -1.38 -25.85
C ALA A 850 -28.94 -2.46 -26.85
N MET A 851 -28.92 -2.16 -28.14
CA MET A 851 -29.30 -3.10 -29.23
C MET A 851 -28.32 -4.28 -29.29
N LEU A 852 -27.01 -4.00 -29.30
CA LEU A 852 -25.97 -5.04 -29.32
C LEU A 852 -26.00 -5.90 -28.05
N ARG A 853 -26.34 -5.30 -26.92
CA ARG A 853 -26.58 -6.06 -25.67
C ARG A 853 -27.76 -7.01 -25.80
N ALA A 854 -28.86 -6.60 -26.46
CA ALA A 854 -30.00 -7.49 -26.73
C ALA A 854 -29.58 -8.67 -27.60
N VAL A 855 -28.81 -8.44 -28.66
CA VAL A 855 -28.22 -9.50 -29.49
C VAL A 855 -27.39 -10.49 -28.65
N ARG A 856 -26.52 -9.99 -27.79
CA ARG A 856 -25.73 -10.85 -26.90
C ARG A 856 -26.60 -11.74 -26.01
N MET A 857 -27.63 -11.15 -25.39
CA MET A 857 -28.47 -11.88 -24.45
C MET A 857 -29.27 -12.97 -25.15
N GLN A 858 -29.77 -12.69 -26.36
CA GLN A 858 -30.44 -13.72 -27.18
C GLN A 858 -29.50 -14.91 -27.50
N ILE A 859 -28.28 -14.63 -27.92
CA ILE A 859 -27.26 -15.66 -28.21
C ILE A 859 -26.91 -16.46 -26.95
N ARG A 860 -26.62 -15.82 -25.82
CA ARG A 860 -26.30 -16.48 -24.55
C ARG A 860 -27.45 -17.39 -24.09
N ASP A 861 -28.66 -16.84 -24.05
CA ASP A 861 -29.81 -17.56 -23.52
C ASP A 861 -30.24 -18.75 -24.39
N ALA A 862 -29.90 -18.69 -25.70
CA ALA A 862 -30.17 -19.79 -26.62
C ALA A 862 -29.10 -20.87 -26.58
N LEU A 863 -27.82 -20.48 -26.60
CA LEU A 863 -26.69 -21.40 -26.82
C LEU A 863 -25.95 -21.75 -25.51
N ARG A 864 -26.23 -21.06 -24.41
CA ARG A 864 -25.53 -21.20 -23.10
C ARG A 864 -24.04 -20.96 -23.17
N VAL A 865 -23.59 -20.17 -24.15
CA VAL A 865 -22.19 -19.78 -24.32
C VAL A 865 -21.94 -18.38 -23.78
N ALA A 866 -20.68 -18.09 -23.44
CA ALA A 866 -20.28 -16.74 -23.07
C ALA A 866 -20.40 -15.77 -24.24
N THR A 867 -20.67 -14.51 -23.96
CA THR A 867 -20.73 -13.47 -25.00
C THR A 867 -19.94 -12.24 -24.59
N THR A 868 -19.20 -11.63 -25.54
CA THR A 868 -18.49 -10.37 -25.34
C THR A 868 -18.95 -9.32 -26.34
N LEU A 869 -18.77 -8.04 -26.00
CA LEU A 869 -19.00 -6.91 -26.91
C LEU A 869 -17.85 -5.93 -26.78
N GLY A 870 -17.09 -5.77 -27.82
CA GLY A 870 -16.03 -4.77 -27.93
C GLY A 870 -16.32 -3.71 -29.00
N PHE A 871 -16.03 -2.43 -28.70
CA PHE A 871 -16.05 -1.39 -29.70
C PHE A 871 -14.65 -1.18 -30.28
N GLY A 872 -14.54 -1.20 -31.61
CA GLY A 872 -13.29 -1.00 -32.32
C GLY A 872 -13.00 0.49 -32.58
N PRO A 873 -11.72 0.90 -32.50
CA PRO A 873 -10.53 0.04 -32.31
C PRO A 873 -10.17 -0.26 -30.83
N ARG A 874 -10.90 0.26 -29.84
CA ARG A 874 -10.62 0.11 -28.40
C ARG A 874 -10.32 -1.34 -28.01
N PHE A 875 -11.15 -2.32 -28.46
CA PHE A 875 -10.95 -3.73 -28.10
C PHE A 875 -9.68 -4.37 -28.68
N LEU A 876 -9.08 -3.78 -29.76
CA LEU A 876 -7.78 -4.25 -30.26
C LEU A 876 -6.68 -4.13 -29.22
N HIS A 877 -6.85 -3.19 -28.28
CA HIS A 877 -5.96 -2.93 -27.16
C HIS A 877 -6.48 -3.54 -25.84
N SER A 878 -7.37 -4.55 -25.90
CA SER A 878 -7.90 -5.30 -24.75
C SER A 878 -8.11 -6.78 -25.10
N THR A 879 -9.32 -7.18 -25.48
CA THR A 879 -9.66 -8.58 -25.84
C THR A 879 -9.01 -9.08 -27.11
N GLY A 880 -8.52 -8.19 -27.99
CA GLY A 880 -7.88 -8.55 -29.26
C GLY A 880 -6.70 -9.51 -29.12
N GLN A 881 -5.94 -9.46 -28.03
CA GLN A 881 -4.90 -10.43 -27.73
C GLN A 881 -5.49 -11.83 -27.48
N PHE A 882 -6.55 -11.92 -26.66
CA PHE A 882 -7.23 -13.18 -26.34
C PHE A 882 -7.90 -13.82 -27.57
N HIS A 883 -8.57 -13.02 -28.42
CA HIS A 883 -9.24 -13.47 -29.62
C HIS A 883 -8.28 -14.21 -30.56
N LYS A 884 -7.03 -13.79 -30.62
CA LYS A 884 -5.99 -14.33 -31.52
C LYS A 884 -5.11 -15.38 -30.84
N GLY A 885 -4.66 -15.11 -29.62
CA GLY A 885 -3.69 -15.93 -28.90
C GLY A 885 -4.28 -16.94 -27.94
N GLY A 886 -5.54 -16.74 -27.50
CA GLY A 886 -6.24 -17.65 -26.61
C GLY A 886 -6.69 -18.97 -27.28
N PRO A 887 -7.48 -19.80 -26.56
CA PRO A 887 -8.04 -21.04 -27.09
C PRO A 887 -8.85 -20.80 -28.36
N ASP A 888 -8.93 -21.83 -29.26
CA ASP A 888 -9.79 -21.78 -30.44
C ASP A 888 -11.25 -22.09 -30.09
N SER A 889 -11.82 -21.27 -29.21
CA SER A 889 -13.20 -21.37 -28.72
C SER A 889 -14.06 -20.16 -29.10
N GLY A 890 -13.57 -19.23 -29.93
CA GLY A 890 -14.28 -18.03 -30.33
C GLY A 890 -15.10 -18.20 -31.61
N LEU A 891 -16.31 -17.62 -31.62
CA LEU A 891 -17.07 -17.28 -32.85
C LEU A 891 -17.14 -15.76 -32.94
N PHE A 892 -16.64 -15.17 -34.00
CA PHE A 892 -16.45 -13.73 -34.14
C PHE A 892 -17.42 -13.14 -35.13
N ILE A 893 -18.23 -12.18 -34.69
CA ILE A 893 -19.12 -11.39 -35.55
C ILE A 893 -18.56 -9.97 -35.57
N GLN A 894 -17.80 -9.65 -36.62
CA GLN A 894 -17.31 -8.30 -36.83
C GLN A 894 -18.42 -7.44 -37.46
N ILE A 895 -18.75 -6.32 -36.83
CA ILE A 895 -19.81 -5.41 -37.26
C ILE A 895 -19.18 -4.08 -37.70
N THR A 896 -19.44 -3.68 -38.95
CA THR A 896 -18.93 -2.44 -39.55
C THR A 896 -20.07 -1.61 -40.14
N CYS A 897 -19.83 -0.33 -40.37
CA CYS A 897 -20.78 0.57 -41.06
C CYS A 897 -20.05 1.60 -41.89
N ASP A 898 -20.78 2.26 -42.80
CA ASP A 898 -20.35 3.50 -43.43
C ASP A 898 -20.47 4.66 -42.46
N ASP A 899 -19.60 5.68 -42.61
CA ASP A 899 -19.63 6.89 -41.81
C ASP A 899 -20.41 7.99 -42.53
N ALA A 900 -21.45 8.53 -41.92
CA ALA A 900 -22.24 9.64 -42.48
C ALA A 900 -21.43 10.93 -42.64
N GLN A 901 -20.39 11.08 -41.87
CA GLN A 901 -19.43 12.20 -41.94
C GLN A 901 -18.03 11.68 -41.73
N ASP A 902 -17.10 12.07 -42.54
CA ASP A 902 -15.68 11.74 -42.38
C ASP A 902 -14.86 12.96 -41.93
N LEU A 903 -13.72 12.70 -41.34
CA LEU A 903 -12.80 13.72 -40.81
C LEU A 903 -11.38 13.45 -41.35
N PRO A 904 -10.66 14.49 -41.79
CA PRO A 904 -9.28 14.33 -42.24
C PRO A 904 -8.34 14.08 -41.05
N VAL A 905 -7.26 13.34 -41.27
CA VAL A 905 -6.12 13.29 -40.38
C VAL A 905 -5.06 14.26 -40.91
N PRO A 906 -4.88 15.45 -40.31
CA PRO A 906 -3.98 16.48 -40.85
C PRO A 906 -2.55 15.94 -41.03
N GLY A 907 -1.97 16.21 -42.20
CA GLY A 907 -0.64 15.72 -42.58
C GLY A 907 -0.59 14.26 -43.07
N GLU A 908 -1.72 13.55 -43.10
CA GLU A 908 -1.82 12.19 -43.64
C GLU A 908 -2.68 12.20 -44.92
N PRO A 909 -2.45 11.29 -45.89
CA PRO A 909 -3.28 11.18 -47.08
C PRO A 909 -4.61 10.44 -46.83
N TYR A 910 -4.84 9.95 -45.62
CA TYR A 910 -6.04 9.21 -45.23
C TYR A 910 -6.86 9.98 -44.19
N THR A 911 -8.10 9.57 -44.05
CA THR A 911 -9.10 10.10 -43.14
C THR A 911 -9.31 9.15 -41.97
N PHE A 912 -10.08 9.56 -40.95
CA PHE A 912 -10.44 8.68 -39.84
C PHE A 912 -11.32 7.49 -40.27
N SER A 913 -12.22 7.67 -41.27
CA SER A 913 -12.96 6.54 -41.84
C SER A 913 -12.04 5.50 -42.49
N VAL A 914 -11.02 5.95 -43.22
CA VAL A 914 -10.01 5.07 -43.83
C VAL A 914 -9.22 4.34 -42.72
N LEU A 915 -8.79 5.07 -41.67
CA LEU A 915 -8.07 4.48 -40.53
C LEU A 915 -8.93 3.42 -39.86
N LYS A 916 -10.19 3.71 -39.52
CA LYS A 916 -11.15 2.76 -38.91
C LYS A 916 -11.32 1.50 -39.78
N ARG A 917 -11.50 1.69 -41.13
CA ARG A 917 -11.64 0.56 -42.06
C ARG A 917 -10.37 -0.26 -42.17
N ALA A 918 -9.19 0.35 -42.17
CA ALA A 918 -7.91 -0.37 -42.18
C ALA A 918 -7.73 -1.20 -40.92
N GLN A 919 -8.13 -0.67 -39.76
CA GLN A 919 -8.09 -1.39 -38.47
C GLN A 919 -9.06 -2.58 -38.47
N ALA A 920 -10.28 -2.41 -38.91
CA ALA A 920 -11.26 -3.49 -39.03
C ALA A 920 -10.79 -4.60 -39.97
N LEU A 921 -10.29 -4.23 -41.18
CA LEU A 921 -9.76 -5.20 -42.12
C LEU A 921 -8.51 -5.89 -41.64
N GLY A 922 -7.59 -5.18 -41.01
CA GLY A 922 -6.36 -5.75 -40.45
C GLY A 922 -6.63 -6.77 -39.35
N ASP A 923 -7.62 -6.50 -38.52
CA ASP A 923 -8.06 -7.40 -37.47
C ASP A 923 -8.74 -8.66 -38.01
N LEU A 924 -9.65 -8.46 -39.03
CA LEU A 924 -10.30 -9.57 -39.71
C LEU A 924 -9.27 -10.51 -40.37
N GLN A 925 -8.28 -9.95 -41.08
CA GLN A 925 -7.20 -10.71 -41.69
C GLN A 925 -6.37 -11.49 -40.69
N SER A 926 -6.10 -10.92 -39.50
CA SER A 926 -5.39 -11.61 -38.43
C SER A 926 -6.19 -12.80 -37.89
N LEU A 927 -7.51 -12.69 -37.74
CA LEU A 927 -8.38 -13.79 -37.30
C LEU A 927 -8.47 -14.89 -38.36
N GLN A 928 -8.63 -14.52 -39.63
CA GLN A 928 -8.67 -15.47 -40.75
C GLN A 928 -7.36 -16.24 -40.92
N ALA A 929 -6.21 -15.54 -40.82
CA ALA A 929 -4.89 -16.18 -40.89
C ALA A 929 -4.66 -17.22 -39.79
N ARG A 930 -5.39 -17.07 -38.68
CA ARG A 930 -5.38 -18.02 -37.56
C ARG A 930 -6.51 -19.04 -37.60
N HIS A 931 -7.22 -19.13 -38.72
CA HIS A 931 -8.34 -20.03 -38.95
C HIS A 931 -9.47 -19.89 -37.91
N ARG A 932 -9.63 -18.68 -37.34
CA ARG A 932 -10.72 -18.40 -36.42
C ARG A 932 -12.06 -18.35 -37.14
N ARG A 933 -13.14 -18.83 -36.50
CA ARG A 933 -14.48 -18.76 -37.03
C ARG A 933 -14.99 -17.31 -37.00
N VAL A 934 -14.93 -16.62 -38.13
CA VAL A 934 -15.27 -15.18 -38.23
C VAL A 934 -16.14 -14.87 -39.44
N VAL A 935 -17.13 -13.99 -39.22
CA VAL A 935 -17.92 -13.36 -40.28
C VAL A 935 -17.93 -11.85 -40.06
N ARG A 936 -17.98 -11.08 -41.15
CA ARG A 936 -18.15 -9.62 -41.09
C ARG A 936 -19.56 -9.25 -41.58
N ILE A 937 -20.27 -8.48 -40.78
CA ILE A 937 -21.58 -7.91 -41.07
C ILE A 937 -21.41 -6.40 -41.24
N HIS A 938 -21.80 -5.88 -42.39
CA HIS A 938 -21.75 -4.45 -42.67
C HIS A 938 -23.17 -3.91 -42.71
N LEU A 939 -23.45 -2.85 -41.94
CA LEU A 939 -24.78 -2.32 -41.69
C LEU A 939 -25.20 -1.20 -42.65
N GLY A 940 -24.32 -0.74 -43.57
CA GLY A 940 -24.52 0.44 -44.43
C GLY A 940 -24.50 1.76 -43.63
N GLU A 941 -25.03 2.83 -44.21
CA GLU A 941 -25.06 4.18 -43.58
C GLU A 941 -26.09 4.29 -42.44
N LYS A 942 -27.24 3.58 -42.55
CA LYS A 942 -28.33 3.64 -41.56
C LYS A 942 -28.12 2.65 -40.45
N VAL A 943 -27.12 2.90 -39.60
CA VAL A 943 -26.66 1.99 -38.53
C VAL A 943 -27.80 1.44 -37.66
N LYS A 944 -28.75 2.29 -37.26
CA LYS A 944 -29.88 1.84 -36.44
C LYS A 944 -30.73 0.81 -37.18
N SER A 945 -31.10 1.08 -38.46
CA SER A 945 -31.89 0.13 -39.27
C SER A 945 -31.15 -1.20 -39.46
N GLY A 946 -29.84 -1.12 -39.74
CA GLY A 946 -29.03 -2.32 -39.89
C GLY A 946 -28.92 -3.14 -38.59
N LEU A 947 -28.85 -2.48 -37.41
CA LEU A 947 -28.88 -3.16 -36.13
C LEU A 947 -30.25 -3.79 -35.84
N ASP A 948 -31.36 -3.14 -36.19
CA ASP A 948 -32.71 -3.71 -36.08
C ASP A 948 -32.85 -4.98 -36.92
N GLU A 949 -32.33 -4.96 -38.14
CA GLU A 949 -32.31 -6.10 -39.06
C GLU A 949 -31.42 -7.24 -38.53
N LEU A 950 -30.22 -6.91 -38.02
CA LEU A 950 -29.33 -7.88 -37.36
C LEU A 950 -29.99 -8.54 -36.15
N LEU A 951 -30.62 -7.75 -35.27
CA LEU A 951 -31.29 -8.26 -34.08
C LEU A 951 -32.39 -9.29 -34.45
N LYS A 952 -33.21 -8.95 -35.44
CA LYS A 952 -34.25 -9.82 -35.96
C LYS A 952 -33.68 -11.09 -36.60
N ALA A 953 -32.61 -10.95 -37.37
CA ALA A 953 -31.95 -12.08 -38.02
C ALA A 953 -31.34 -13.05 -36.96
N VAL A 954 -30.75 -12.51 -35.91
CA VAL A 954 -30.24 -13.33 -34.81
C VAL A 954 -31.35 -14.00 -34.02
N GLU A 955 -32.46 -13.31 -33.73
CA GLU A 955 -33.64 -13.91 -33.08
C GLU A 955 -34.17 -15.12 -33.84
N THR A 956 -34.29 -14.99 -35.15
CA THR A 956 -34.70 -16.09 -36.04
C THR A 956 -33.67 -17.23 -36.05
N ALA A 957 -32.38 -16.89 -36.13
CA ALA A 957 -31.29 -17.86 -36.19
C ALA A 957 -31.20 -18.69 -34.89
N VAL A 958 -31.26 -18.07 -33.73
CA VAL A 958 -31.18 -18.77 -32.43
C VAL A 958 -32.43 -19.62 -32.15
N GLY A 959 -33.60 -19.19 -32.65
CA GLY A 959 -34.84 -19.99 -32.58
C GLY A 959 -34.73 -21.32 -33.35
N LYS A 960 -34.12 -21.31 -34.53
CA LYS A 960 -33.83 -22.51 -35.31
C LYS A 960 -32.80 -23.40 -34.64
N THR A 961 -31.76 -22.84 -34.09
CA THR A 961 -30.71 -23.60 -33.39
C THR A 961 -31.24 -24.33 -32.14
N ARG A 962 -32.14 -23.71 -31.38
CA ARG A 962 -32.83 -24.35 -30.26
C ARG A 962 -33.72 -25.53 -30.65
N GLY A 963 -34.47 -25.37 -31.73
CA GLY A 963 -35.38 -26.43 -32.25
C GLY A 963 -34.65 -27.69 -32.71
N ALA A 964 -33.39 -27.58 -33.14
CA ALA A 964 -32.57 -28.73 -33.55
C ALA A 964 -31.83 -29.43 -32.39
N ALA A 965 -31.68 -28.76 -31.23
CA ALA A 965 -31.03 -29.31 -30.03
C ALA A 965 -32.02 -29.94 -29.03
N ALA A 966 -33.33 -29.74 -29.21
CA ALA A 966 -34.44 -30.38 -28.49
C ALA A 966 -34.89 -31.64 -29.22
#